data_632fa936db8192d8e5456d81385699a1
#
_entry.id   632fa936db8192d8e5456d81385699a1
#
_cell.length_a   1.000
_cell.length_b   1.000
_cell.length_c   1.000
_cell.angle_alpha   90.00
_cell.angle_beta   90.00
_cell.angle_gamma   90.00
#
_symmetry.space_group_name_H-M   'P 1'
#
loop_
_entity.id
_entity.type
_entity.pdbx_description
1 polymer ?
#
loop_
_entity_poly.entity_id
_entity_poly.type
_entity_poly.pdbx_seq_one_letter_code
_entity_poly.pdbx_strand_id
1 'polypeptide(L)'
;MSKKKPETTPIEQPKKKKKIMMNTMSDIKSRVEGLNKLSTVGISAMTFPDKISTVRSNMAARHTSQYVVPTHPEFPRVYTGAEDPFGMRSSWNVVCKNDYELVRKFVKFKNEPISPVVYVFRDKVTGKYKCEQVNLAENLIEKYGFRTYDRVVGNYDIGDTLPKGTPISQSSSYVNGHYCSGRNLRIAYTVLPELTEDALIISKSAAKALEYDMVDIVTVNLKKDSYLINNYGSLQLYKPFPNIGEFIKNDIICSIRENSYLSSSAEALIPHINDKNYYSRGQIVDIDIFTNIELENDQMNYYLKQCQDFYQEIYAFISTIVTDPYQDDISLIDMYHKAEKYLADAAWITKEYIVDTQIRFKVLKHVPIHVGQKVVGRFGNKSVITKIVDDECMPRTEDGKHIEMLANGLAVPNRIIAFATYEATMTFMQERMWEHVLKLHAKGVEPQDIVMLVAEFVGTFEPANGDELIRLYHEHPVEVYNDIIKNGIYIQIMPLNDVCVRDALVTCYKKWPDIMKKHKLYTKLRHRWIELPGEYAIGYQYTWVLKQEPSKAMSAVATSKTTWYDQPVKSHLFGKKSMRHYSDNPIKFGEYDTYNFLAGVGIQAFSKITTYFRGSQYEENSILMSHLNDMAIDTSKYNQFPQLDNLKNVLKFMGIKMAPEMFSYNTAGRFDEIFSVMMANNQVDISIPDLRHILILNSYYLQYQEERRGVIDLNDFFQFILGTKLFEHYPMDYVDHVYRKFIELIPILNQIKIYQ
;
A
#
# COMPACT_ATOMS: atom_id res chain seq x y z
N MET A 1 -43.16 40.71 -2.76
CA MET A 1 -41.73 40.68 -2.42
C MET A 1 -41.09 39.51 -3.16
N SER A 2 -40.46 39.78 -4.31
CA SER A 2 -39.83 38.80 -5.17
C SER A 2 -38.43 38.47 -4.60
N LYS A 3 -38.21 37.21 -4.27
CA LYS A 3 -36.88 36.70 -3.89
C LYS A 3 -36.05 36.59 -5.16
N LYS A 4 -35.05 37.45 -5.30
CA LYS A 4 -33.95 37.30 -6.28
C LYS A 4 -33.24 35.97 -6.05
N LYS A 5 -33.15 35.16 -7.09
CA LYS A 5 -32.22 34.02 -7.17
C LYS A 5 -30.78 34.56 -7.06
N PRO A 6 -29.83 33.87 -6.36
CA PRO A 6 -28.45 34.25 -6.41
C PRO A 6 -27.91 34.00 -7.82
N GLU A 7 -27.37 35.05 -8.44
CA GLU A 7 -26.61 34.96 -9.68
C GLU A 7 -25.40 34.08 -9.44
N THR A 8 -25.37 32.92 -10.06
CA THR A 8 -24.17 32.14 -10.21
C THR A 8 -23.24 32.89 -11.17
N THR A 9 -22.21 33.53 -10.63
CA THR A 9 -21.09 34.03 -11.41
C THR A 9 -20.58 32.90 -12.31
N PRO A 10 -20.44 33.11 -13.63
CA PRO A 10 -19.84 32.12 -14.51
C PRO A 10 -18.41 31.88 -13.99
N ILE A 11 -18.06 30.63 -13.73
CA ILE A 11 -16.69 30.22 -13.46
C ILE A 11 -15.93 30.57 -14.75
N GLU A 12 -15.15 31.64 -14.72
CA GLU A 12 -14.25 31.98 -15.82
C GLU A 12 -13.39 30.72 -16.06
N GLN A 13 -13.54 30.15 -17.25
CA GLN A 13 -12.65 29.10 -17.72
C GLN A 13 -11.22 29.61 -17.54
N PRO A 14 -10.34 28.89 -16.85
CA PRO A 14 -8.96 29.32 -16.73
C PRO A 14 -8.40 29.43 -18.15
N LYS A 15 -8.16 30.65 -18.61
CA LYS A 15 -7.45 30.92 -19.86
C LYS A 15 -6.25 29.96 -19.85
N LYS A 16 -6.14 29.12 -20.88
CA LYS A 16 -5.04 28.18 -21.09
C LYS A 16 -3.73 28.95 -20.95
N LYS A 17 -3.18 29.05 -19.75
CA LYS A 17 -1.81 29.41 -19.56
C LYS A 17 -1.03 28.19 -20.05
N LYS A 18 -0.53 28.23 -21.29
CA LYS A 18 0.50 27.32 -21.74
C LYS A 18 1.62 27.46 -20.72
N LYS A 19 1.74 26.50 -19.82
CA LYS A 19 2.87 26.41 -18.92
C LYS A 19 4.02 25.97 -19.80
N ILE A 20 4.94 26.87 -20.09
CA ILE A 20 6.20 26.55 -20.75
C ILE A 20 7.09 25.95 -19.66
N MET A 21 6.73 24.79 -19.18
CA MET A 21 7.72 23.91 -18.59
C MET A 21 8.51 23.32 -19.75
N MET A 22 9.82 23.24 -19.57
CA MET A 22 10.77 22.74 -20.58
C MET A 22 10.16 21.59 -21.36
N ASN A 23 9.78 21.86 -22.61
CA ASN A 23 9.42 20.78 -23.51
C ASN A 23 10.70 19.98 -23.74
N THR A 24 10.69 18.71 -23.39
CA THR A 24 11.81 17.81 -23.65
C THR A 24 12.23 17.93 -25.10
N MET A 25 13.53 18.11 -25.33
CA MET A 25 14.14 18.09 -26.68
C MET A 25 13.71 16.84 -27.44
N SER A 26 13.76 16.88 -28.75
CA SER A 26 13.40 15.72 -29.59
C SER A 26 14.15 14.45 -29.21
N ASP A 27 15.44 14.57 -28.88
CA ASP A 27 16.28 13.44 -28.45
C ASP A 27 15.91 12.95 -27.05
N ILE A 28 15.63 13.85 -26.12
CA ILE A 28 15.13 13.52 -24.78
C ILE A 28 13.76 12.87 -24.92
N LYS A 29 12.88 13.42 -25.75
CA LYS A 29 11.55 12.87 -26.01
C LYS A 29 11.62 11.46 -26.59
N SER A 30 12.53 11.21 -27.54
CA SER A 30 12.72 9.87 -28.12
C SER A 30 13.26 8.86 -27.10
N ARG A 31 14.20 9.27 -26.23
CA ARG A 31 14.72 8.42 -25.14
C ARG A 31 13.62 8.12 -24.10
N VAL A 32 12.86 9.15 -23.70
CA VAL A 32 11.72 9.00 -22.77
C VAL A 32 10.66 8.07 -23.35
N GLU A 33 10.31 8.21 -24.64
CA GLU A 33 9.34 7.33 -25.31
C GLU A 33 9.86 5.89 -25.41
N GLY A 34 11.14 5.70 -25.62
CA GLY A 34 11.80 4.38 -25.61
C GLY A 34 11.72 3.73 -24.22
N LEU A 35 12.04 4.47 -23.16
CA LEU A 35 11.99 4.00 -21.78
C LEU A 35 10.57 3.63 -21.37
N ASN A 36 9.57 4.43 -21.73
CA ASN A 36 8.16 4.19 -21.42
C ASN A 36 7.59 2.89 -22.00
N LYS A 37 8.20 2.37 -23.05
CA LYS A 37 7.81 1.07 -23.63
C LYS A 37 8.38 -0.11 -22.86
N LEU A 38 9.45 0.09 -22.12
CA LEU A 38 10.21 -0.96 -21.44
C LEU A 38 10.11 -0.92 -19.93
N SER A 39 9.65 0.19 -19.33
CA SER A 39 9.62 0.39 -17.90
C SER A 39 8.20 0.61 -17.35
N THR A 40 8.06 0.42 -16.02
CA THR A 40 6.83 0.75 -15.30
C THR A 40 6.81 2.22 -14.92
N VAL A 41 5.63 2.76 -14.56
CA VAL A 41 5.51 4.13 -14.03
C VAL A 41 6.43 4.37 -12.82
N GLY A 42 6.66 3.33 -12.00
CA GLY A 42 7.53 3.43 -10.84
C GLY A 42 8.99 3.68 -11.19
N ILE A 43 9.49 2.95 -12.18
CA ILE A 43 10.86 3.14 -12.69
C ILE A 43 10.96 4.48 -13.41
N SER A 44 9.96 4.86 -14.18
CA SER A 44 9.93 6.13 -14.90
C SER A 44 9.92 7.35 -13.98
N ALA A 45 9.25 7.27 -12.83
CA ALA A 45 9.22 8.34 -11.82
C ALA A 45 10.53 8.43 -10.99
N MET A 46 11.42 7.45 -11.11
CA MET A 46 12.67 7.37 -10.36
C MET A 46 13.81 8.03 -11.16
N THR A 47 14.46 9.02 -10.60
CA THR A 47 15.51 9.77 -11.30
C THR A 47 16.81 8.99 -11.50
N PHE A 48 17.07 7.98 -10.68
CA PHE A 48 18.31 7.20 -10.70
C PHE A 48 18.06 5.70 -10.56
N PRO A 49 17.29 5.07 -11.47
CA PRO A 49 16.90 3.68 -11.33
C PRO A 49 18.05 2.69 -11.46
N ASP A 50 19.09 3.05 -12.18
CA ASP A 50 20.30 2.24 -12.44
C ASP A 50 21.41 2.43 -11.38
N LYS A 51 21.28 3.44 -10.54
CA LYS A 51 22.33 3.85 -9.58
C LYS A 51 22.00 3.48 -8.13
N ILE A 52 20.92 2.75 -7.91
CA ILE A 52 20.53 2.18 -6.62
C ILE A 52 20.49 0.64 -6.70
N SER A 53 20.48 -0.04 -5.56
CA SER A 53 20.40 -1.51 -5.57
C SER A 53 19.11 -1.98 -6.24
N THR A 54 19.16 -3.08 -6.99
CA THR A 54 18.01 -3.67 -7.67
C THR A 54 16.84 -3.95 -6.72
N VAL A 55 17.16 -4.36 -5.48
CA VAL A 55 16.14 -4.60 -4.44
C VAL A 55 15.39 -3.32 -4.11
N ARG A 56 16.10 -2.19 -3.96
CA ARG A 56 15.48 -0.88 -3.66
C ARG A 56 14.72 -0.32 -4.84
N SER A 57 15.21 -0.50 -6.04
CA SER A 57 14.49 -0.16 -7.27
C SER A 57 13.16 -0.92 -7.38
N ASN A 58 13.17 -2.23 -7.11
CA ASN A 58 11.96 -3.04 -7.06
C ASN A 58 11.00 -2.62 -5.93
N MET A 59 11.53 -2.25 -4.76
CA MET A 59 10.69 -1.73 -3.67
C MET A 59 10.02 -0.41 -4.07
N ALA A 60 10.75 0.52 -4.67
CA ALA A 60 10.20 1.77 -5.16
C ALA A 60 9.12 1.55 -6.23
N ALA A 61 9.36 0.64 -7.19
CA ALA A 61 8.37 0.26 -8.18
C ALA A 61 7.10 -0.35 -7.54
N ARG A 62 7.24 -1.13 -6.47
CA ARG A 62 6.08 -1.63 -5.70
C ARG A 62 5.35 -0.54 -4.94
N HIS A 63 6.04 0.48 -4.44
CA HIS A 63 5.40 1.59 -3.77
C HIS A 63 4.44 2.34 -4.69
N THR A 64 4.73 2.43 -5.99
CA THR A 64 3.84 3.07 -6.96
C THR A 64 2.51 2.35 -7.15
N SER A 65 2.43 1.06 -6.87
CA SER A 65 1.15 0.32 -6.82
C SER A 65 0.38 0.49 -5.50
N GLN A 66 0.95 1.18 -4.53
CA GLN A 66 0.41 1.30 -3.18
C GLN A 66 0.23 2.74 -2.70
N TYR A 67 0.72 3.74 -3.44
CA TYR A 67 0.54 5.12 -3.04
C TYR A 67 -0.88 5.60 -3.28
N VAL A 68 -1.26 6.62 -2.54
CA VAL A 68 -2.47 7.42 -2.73
C VAL A 68 -2.05 8.85 -3.06
N VAL A 69 -2.82 9.50 -3.92
CA VAL A 69 -2.52 10.86 -4.33
C VAL A 69 -3.05 11.83 -3.26
N PRO A 70 -2.24 12.75 -2.74
CA PRO A 70 -2.71 13.79 -1.85
C PRO A 70 -3.80 14.65 -2.51
N THR A 71 -4.66 15.28 -1.71
CA THR A 71 -5.73 16.15 -2.23
C THR A 71 -5.18 17.28 -3.10
N HIS A 72 -3.98 17.78 -2.75
CA HIS A 72 -3.28 18.83 -3.50
C HIS A 72 -1.87 18.36 -3.86
N PRO A 73 -1.71 17.49 -4.87
CA PRO A 73 -0.40 17.01 -5.25
C PRO A 73 0.43 18.12 -5.90
N GLU A 74 1.75 18.01 -5.78
CA GLU A 74 2.72 18.93 -6.36
C GLU A 74 3.57 18.24 -7.42
N PHE A 75 4.04 19.03 -8.38
CA PHE A 75 5.05 18.56 -9.31
C PHE A 75 6.39 18.36 -8.59
N PRO A 76 7.10 17.25 -8.82
CA PRO A 76 8.40 17.01 -8.18
C PRO A 76 9.44 18.05 -8.64
N ARG A 77 10.19 18.60 -7.71
CA ARG A 77 11.25 19.61 -8.01
C ARG A 77 12.39 19.02 -8.82
N VAL A 78 12.70 17.76 -8.61
CA VAL A 78 13.62 16.96 -9.43
C VAL A 78 12.78 15.87 -10.10
N TYR A 79 12.76 15.81 -11.41
CA TYR A 79 11.86 14.96 -12.19
C TYR A 79 12.57 14.31 -13.38
N THR A 80 11.95 13.32 -13.99
CA THR A 80 12.49 12.64 -15.18
C THR A 80 11.84 13.13 -16.47
N GLY A 81 10.55 13.44 -16.46
CA GLY A 81 9.72 13.65 -17.64
C GLY A 81 9.17 12.35 -18.23
N ALA A 82 9.72 11.18 -17.84
CA ALA A 82 9.27 9.89 -18.32
C ALA A 82 7.96 9.43 -17.68
N GLU A 83 7.58 10.01 -16.54
CA GLU A 83 6.31 9.78 -15.85
C GLU A 83 5.10 10.44 -16.53
N ASP A 84 5.28 11.58 -17.20
CA ASP A 84 4.19 12.35 -17.80
C ASP A 84 3.37 11.56 -18.83
N PRO A 85 3.96 10.81 -19.77
CA PRO A 85 3.21 9.99 -20.72
C PRO A 85 2.30 8.94 -20.06
N PHE A 86 2.64 8.45 -18.86
CA PHE A 86 1.76 7.54 -18.13
C PHE A 86 0.52 8.24 -17.60
N GLY A 87 0.67 9.45 -17.06
CA GLY A 87 -0.45 10.28 -16.65
C GLY A 87 -1.36 10.64 -17.82
N MET A 88 -0.79 11.02 -18.96
CA MET A 88 -1.54 11.36 -20.19
C MET A 88 -2.28 10.17 -20.79
N ARG A 89 -1.77 8.95 -20.61
CA ARG A 89 -2.35 7.71 -21.14
C ARG A 89 -3.23 6.98 -20.14
N SER A 90 -3.35 7.47 -18.91
CA SER A 90 -4.23 6.85 -17.94
C SER A 90 -5.67 6.94 -18.44
N SER A 91 -6.47 5.91 -18.21
CA SER A 91 -7.91 5.91 -18.53
C SER A 91 -8.71 6.98 -17.80
N TRP A 92 -8.08 7.69 -16.88
CA TRP A 92 -8.64 8.71 -16.00
C TRP A 92 -8.35 10.12 -16.49
N ASN A 93 -7.44 10.26 -17.44
CA ASN A 93 -7.11 11.52 -18.06
C ASN A 93 -7.51 11.46 -19.53
N VAL A 94 -8.79 11.62 -19.77
CA VAL A 94 -9.37 11.51 -21.10
C VAL A 94 -9.38 12.87 -21.76
N VAL A 95 -8.70 12.95 -22.89
CA VAL A 95 -8.56 14.16 -23.71
C VAL A 95 -9.08 13.89 -25.11
N CYS A 96 -9.79 14.82 -25.68
CA CYS A 96 -10.27 14.74 -27.06
C CYS A 96 -9.09 14.59 -28.02
N LYS A 97 -9.03 13.46 -28.74
CA LYS A 97 -7.98 13.20 -29.76
C LYS A 97 -8.19 13.99 -31.03
N ASN A 98 -9.45 14.23 -31.37
CA ASN A 98 -9.95 15.02 -32.49
C ASN A 98 -11.03 15.99 -31.99
N ASP A 99 -11.67 16.71 -32.89
CA ASP A 99 -12.85 17.49 -32.55
C ASP A 99 -14.05 16.58 -32.36
N TYR A 100 -14.62 16.60 -31.15
CA TYR A 100 -15.74 15.74 -30.78
C TYR A 100 -17.03 16.56 -30.66
N GLU A 101 -18.15 15.96 -31.03
CA GLU A 101 -19.49 16.47 -30.83
C GLU A 101 -20.20 15.60 -29.79
N LEU A 102 -20.75 16.20 -28.74
CA LEU A 102 -21.52 15.49 -27.74
C LEU A 102 -22.93 15.14 -28.27
N VAL A 103 -23.15 13.86 -28.50
CA VAL A 103 -24.42 13.36 -29.08
C VAL A 103 -25.41 12.98 -28.00
N ARG A 104 -24.95 12.39 -26.91
CA ARG A 104 -25.79 11.97 -25.78
C ARG A 104 -25.08 12.12 -24.44
N LYS A 105 -25.89 12.41 -23.42
CA LYS A 105 -25.49 12.55 -22.02
C LYS A 105 -26.46 11.76 -21.16
N PHE A 106 -25.94 10.73 -20.50
CA PHE A 106 -26.75 9.94 -19.58
C PHE A 106 -26.31 10.26 -18.15
N VAL A 107 -27.27 10.61 -17.29
CA VAL A 107 -27.08 10.97 -15.89
C VAL A 107 -27.72 9.89 -15.04
N LYS A 108 -26.93 9.22 -14.17
CA LYS A 108 -27.43 8.08 -13.38
C LYS A 108 -28.51 8.48 -12.37
N PHE A 109 -28.30 9.61 -11.69
CA PHE A 109 -29.22 10.13 -10.68
C PHE A 109 -29.67 11.54 -11.05
N LYS A 110 -30.81 11.64 -11.71
CA LYS A 110 -31.27 12.89 -12.33
C LYS A 110 -31.60 14.01 -11.34
N ASN A 111 -31.99 13.66 -10.11
CA ASN A 111 -32.43 14.61 -9.07
C ASN A 111 -31.43 14.76 -7.90
N GLU A 112 -30.26 14.16 -8.02
CA GLU A 112 -29.27 14.20 -6.95
C GLU A 112 -28.15 15.21 -7.25
N PRO A 113 -27.54 15.82 -6.21
CA PRO A 113 -26.51 16.84 -6.39
C PRO A 113 -25.23 16.31 -7.02
N ILE A 114 -24.99 15.01 -6.91
CA ILE A 114 -23.81 14.29 -7.40
C ILE A 114 -24.29 13.10 -8.20
N SER A 115 -23.76 12.91 -9.40
CA SER A 115 -24.14 11.77 -10.23
C SER A 115 -23.03 11.37 -11.20
N PRO A 116 -22.78 10.06 -11.36
CA PRO A 116 -22.03 9.55 -12.50
C PRO A 116 -22.70 9.93 -13.83
N VAL A 117 -21.90 10.32 -14.81
CA VAL A 117 -22.36 10.73 -16.14
C VAL A 117 -21.65 9.90 -17.20
N VAL A 118 -22.41 9.47 -18.22
CA VAL A 118 -21.86 8.84 -19.40
C VAL A 118 -22.09 9.79 -20.59
N TYR A 119 -21.00 10.15 -21.23
CA TYR A 119 -21.01 10.96 -22.46
C TYR A 119 -20.78 10.05 -23.66
N VAL A 120 -21.58 10.25 -24.73
CA VAL A 120 -21.33 9.63 -26.02
C VAL A 120 -21.01 10.72 -27.02
N PHE A 121 -19.80 10.69 -27.53
CA PHE A 121 -19.25 11.63 -28.48
C PHE A 121 -19.24 11.05 -29.90
N ARG A 122 -19.38 11.89 -30.90
CA ARG A 122 -19.08 11.60 -32.28
C ARG A 122 -17.82 12.32 -32.69
N ASP A 123 -16.84 11.58 -33.17
CA ASP A 123 -15.59 12.11 -33.73
C ASP A 123 -15.92 12.75 -35.08
N LYS A 124 -15.67 14.04 -35.26
CA LYS A 124 -15.98 14.78 -36.49
C LYS A 124 -15.05 14.41 -37.66
N VAL A 125 -13.86 13.85 -37.35
CA VAL A 125 -12.91 13.45 -38.39
C VAL A 125 -13.19 12.04 -38.91
N THR A 126 -13.40 11.09 -37.98
CA THR A 126 -13.59 9.67 -38.32
C THR A 126 -15.07 9.28 -38.45
N GLY A 127 -16.01 10.09 -37.96
CA GLY A 127 -17.41 9.77 -37.86
C GLY A 127 -17.79 8.72 -36.80
N LYS A 128 -16.78 8.11 -36.15
CA LYS A 128 -16.97 7.06 -35.15
C LYS A 128 -17.50 7.61 -33.82
N TYR A 129 -18.27 6.79 -33.14
CA TYR A 129 -18.76 7.13 -31.80
C TYR A 129 -17.77 6.66 -30.74
N LYS A 130 -17.70 7.36 -29.64
CA LYS A 130 -16.90 7.07 -28.47
C LYS A 130 -17.67 7.29 -27.20
N CYS A 131 -17.54 6.40 -26.22
CA CYS A 131 -18.23 6.48 -24.93
C CYS A 131 -17.22 6.76 -23.81
N GLU A 132 -17.52 7.74 -22.96
CA GLU A 132 -16.70 8.05 -21.77
C GLU A 132 -17.59 8.16 -20.54
N GLN A 133 -17.30 7.35 -19.54
CA GLN A 133 -17.94 7.45 -18.24
C GLN A 133 -17.09 8.34 -17.33
N VAL A 134 -17.71 9.42 -16.83
CA VAL A 134 -17.09 10.32 -15.85
C VAL A 134 -17.72 10.08 -14.49
N ASN A 135 -16.92 9.58 -13.56
CA ASN A 135 -17.29 9.40 -12.17
C ASN A 135 -16.64 10.50 -11.34
N LEU A 136 -17.34 11.03 -10.35
CA LEU A 136 -16.77 12.00 -9.41
C LEU A 136 -15.70 11.38 -8.53
N ALA A 137 -15.84 10.10 -8.27
CA ALA A 137 -14.91 9.35 -7.44
C ALA A 137 -14.84 7.91 -7.95
N GLU A 138 -13.65 7.45 -8.25
CA GLU A 138 -13.41 6.11 -8.73
C GLU A 138 -12.32 5.42 -7.89
N ASN A 139 -12.48 4.14 -7.72
CA ASN A 139 -11.51 3.31 -7.03
C ASN A 139 -10.93 2.30 -8.01
N LEU A 140 -9.72 2.58 -8.50
CA LEU A 140 -8.99 1.63 -9.30
C LEU A 140 -8.55 0.46 -8.43
N ILE A 141 -8.97 -0.70 -8.69
CA ILE A 141 -8.53 -1.99 -8.17
C ILE A 141 -8.03 -1.94 -6.72
N GLU A 142 -8.85 -2.33 -5.78
CA GLU A 142 -8.60 -2.37 -4.35
C GLU A 142 -7.24 -3.01 -3.95
N LYS A 143 -6.74 -3.96 -4.76
CA LYS A 143 -5.45 -4.63 -4.53
C LYS A 143 -4.24 -3.75 -4.79
N TYR A 144 -4.31 -2.79 -5.69
CA TYR A 144 -3.16 -1.99 -6.14
C TYR A 144 -3.12 -0.57 -5.57
N GLY A 145 -4.10 -0.18 -4.75
CA GLY A 145 -4.02 1.04 -3.96
C GLY A 145 -4.19 2.36 -4.69
N PHE A 146 -4.35 2.37 -6.00
CA PHE A 146 -4.68 3.57 -6.74
C PHE A 146 -6.11 3.98 -6.40
N ARG A 147 -6.21 5.04 -5.61
CA ARG A 147 -7.48 5.67 -5.23
C ARG A 147 -7.33 7.12 -5.57
N THR A 148 -7.60 7.42 -6.80
CA THR A 148 -7.73 8.78 -7.28
C THR A 148 -9.21 9.11 -7.32
N TYR A 149 -9.54 10.35 -7.16
CA TYR A 149 -10.87 10.78 -7.52
C TYR A 149 -10.76 11.69 -8.74
N ASP A 150 -11.69 11.51 -9.67
CA ASP A 150 -11.69 12.29 -10.89
C ASP A 150 -12.25 13.68 -10.61
N ARG A 151 -11.54 14.69 -11.05
CA ARG A 151 -12.08 16.03 -11.12
C ARG A 151 -12.87 16.14 -12.43
N VAL A 152 -14.15 16.35 -12.33
CA VAL A 152 -14.97 16.71 -13.49
C VAL A 152 -14.45 18.04 -14.02
N VAL A 153 -13.94 18.00 -15.23
CA VAL A 153 -13.28 19.18 -15.83
C VAL A 153 -14.28 20.10 -16.50
N GLY A 154 -15.45 19.60 -16.91
CA GLY A 154 -16.50 20.40 -17.52
C GLY A 154 -17.85 19.71 -17.44
N ASN A 155 -18.90 20.52 -17.42
CA ASN A 155 -20.26 20.06 -17.62
C ASN A 155 -20.62 20.38 -19.07
N TYR A 156 -20.67 19.36 -19.93
CA TYR A 156 -20.95 19.51 -21.34
C TYR A 156 -22.43 19.18 -21.60
N ASP A 157 -23.03 19.87 -22.55
CA ASP A 157 -24.41 19.65 -22.96
C ASP A 157 -24.48 19.07 -24.38
N ILE A 158 -25.61 18.43 -24.69
CA ILE A 158 -25.84 17.79 -26.00
C ILE A 158 -25.72 18.83 -27.09
N GLY A 159 -24.94 18.55 -28.12
CA GLY A 159 -24.65 19.45 -29.23
C GLY A 159 -23.35 20.25 -29.07
N ASP A 160 -22.71 20.23 -27.88
CA ASP A 160 -21.42 20.90 -27.68
C ASP A 160 -20.35 20.27 -28.57
N THR A 161 -19.54 21.15 -29.16
CA THR A 161 -18.33 20.74 -29.89
C THR A 161 -17.08 20.96 -29.03
N LEU A 162 -16.38 19.88 -28.75
CA LEU A 162 -15.14 19.89 -27.95
C LEU A 162 -13.93 19.82 -28.91
N PRO A 163 -13.14 20.89 -29.00
CA PRO A 163 -11.94 20.89 -29.83
C PRO A 163 -10.90 19.84 -29.38
N LYS A 164 -10.06 19.40 -30.30
CA LYS A 164 -8.91 18.55 -30.01
C LYS A 164 -8.10 19.11 -28.82
N GLY A 165 -7.75 18.24 -27.89
CA GLY A 165 -7.00 18.59 -26.68
C GLY A 165 -7.88 19.09 -25.52
N THR A 166 -9.21 19.09 -25.65
CA THR A 166 -10.12 19.40 -24.54
C THR A 166 -10.17 18.22 -23.58
N PRO A 167 -9.93 18.40 -22.28
CA PRO A 167 -10.04 17.34 -21.30
C PRO A 167 -11.51 17.03 -21.00
N ILE A 168 -11.90 15.77 -21.08
CA ILE A 168 -13.23 15.27 -20.72
C ILE A 168 -13.25 14.88 -19.24
N SER A 169 -12.26 14.11 -18.80
CA SER A 169 -12.01 13.82 -17.41
C SER A 169 -10.53 13.97 -17.08
N GLN A 170 -10.21 14.25 -15.83
CA GLN A 170 -8.84 14.45 -15.40
C GLN A 170 -8.60 13.81 -14.03
N SER A 171 -7.60 12.95 -13.95
CA SER A 171 -7.15 12.34 -12.70
C SER A 171 -6.63 13.42 -11.73
N SER A 172 -6.86 13.22 -10.43
CA SER A 172 -6.28 14.05 -9.38
C SER A 172 -4.75 14.03 -9.37
N SER A 173 -4.14 13.01 -9.96
CA SER A 173 -2.68 12.89 -10.13
C SER A 173 -2.14 13.66 -11.34
N TYR A 174 -2.98 14.37 -12.07
CA TYR A 174 -2.56 15.13 -13.24
C TYR A 174 -2.86 16.61 -13.07
N VAL A 175 -1.82 17.40 -12.81
CA VAL A 175 -1.93 18.83 -12.52
C VAL A 175 -1.18 19.63 -13.57
N ASN A 176 -1.87 20.57 -14.23
CA ASN A 176 -1.30 21.48 -15.24
C ASN A 176 -0.50 20.78 -16.37
N GLY A 177 -0.91 19.57 -16.77
CA GLY A 177 -0.25 18.85 -17.84
C GLY A 177 0.87 17.90 -17.38
N HIS A 178 1.09 17.75 -16.07
CA HIS A 178 2.13 16.92 -15.50
C HIS A 178 1.60 15.89 -14.51
N TYR A 179 2.26 14.75 -14.45
CA TYR A 179 1.97 13.71 -13.48
C TYR A 179 2.47 14.10 -12.10
N CYS A 180 1.55 14.28 -11.16
CA CYS A 180 1.83 14.70 -9.79
C CYS A 180 1.21 13.71 -8.82
N SER A 181 2.02 12.94 -8.12
CA SER A 181 1.55 11.85 -7.26
C SER A 181 1.86 12.04 -5.77
N GLY A 182 2.59 13.09 -5.40
CA GLY A 182 3.05 13.32 -4.03
C GLY A 182 3.26 14.79 -3.71
N ARG A 183 4.05 15.04 -2.67
CA ARG A 183 4.38 16.38 -2.17
C ARG A 183 5.89 16.52 -1.98
N ASN A 184 6.40 17.72 -2.23
CA ASN A 184 7.77 18.09 -1.88
C ASN A 184 7.80 18.53 -0.42
N LEU A 185 8.45 17.77 0.45
CA LEU A 185 8.59 18.09 1.87
C LEU A 185 10.04 18.42 2.21
N ARG A 186 10.25 19.48 2.98
CA ARG A 186 11.56 19.91 3.46
C ARG A 186 12.06 18.89 4.49
N ILE A 187 13.15 18.19 4.15
CA ILE A 187 13.69 17.09 4.92
C ILE A 187 15.03 17.40 5.58
N ALA A 188 15.21 16.89 6.81
CA ALA A 188 16.51 16.75 7.44
C ALA A 188 16.73 15.28 7.85
N TYR A 189 17.88 14.76 7.48
CA TYR A 189 18.38 13.47 7.95
C TYR A 189 19.20 13.68 9.22
N THR A 190 18.78 13.09 10.32
CA THR A 190 19.39 13.29 11.63
C THR A 190 19.34 12.02 12.46
N VAL A 191 20.01 12.03 13.60
CA VAL A 191 19.98 10.92 14.56
C VAL A 191 19.39 11.47 15.87
N LEU A 192 18.19 11.02 16.20
CA LEU A 192 17.50 11.32 17.44
C LEU A 192 17.05 10.00 18.10
N PRO A 193 16.89 9.95 19.43
CA PRO A 193 16.40 8.74 20.11
C PRO A 193 15.05 8.25 19.58
N GLU A 194 14.19 9.16 19.10
CA GLU A 194 12.86 8.89 18.58
C GLU A 194 12.87 8.47 17.08
N LEU A 195 14.02 8.58 16.40
CA LEU A 195 14.22 8.25 14.99
C LEU A 195 15.00 6.94 14.85
N THR A 196 14.47 5.86 15.39
CA THR A 196 15.07 4.52 15.21
C THR A 196 14.52 3.85 13.95
N GLU A 197 15.37 3.10 13.24
CA GLU A 197 15.02 2.37 12.01
C GLU A 197 14.26 3.22 10.98
N ASP A 198 12.99 2.91 10.73
CA ASP A 198 12.12 3.55 9.74
C ASP A 198 11.24 4.65 10.33
N ALA A 199 11.49 5.07 11.56
CA ALA A 199 10.74 6.12 12.22
C ALA A 199 10.86 7.45 11.47
N LEU A 200 9.76 8.19 11.43
CA LEU A 200 9.66 9.49 10.79
C LEU A 200 8.87 10.45 11.68
N ILE A 201 9.41 11.64 11.90
CA ILE A 201 8.69 12.72 12.56
C ILE A 201 8.31 13.75 11.50
N ILE A 202 7.07 14.20 11.49
CA ILE A 202 6.58 15.19 10.55
C ILE A 202 5.93 16.38 11.27
N SER A 203 5.91 17.53 10.61
CA SER A 203 5.20 18.71 11.08
C SER A 203 3.68 18.56 10.86
N LYS A 204 2.88 19.34 11.58
CA LYS A 204 1.42 19.41 11.35
C LYS A 204 1.08 19.92 9.95
N SER A 205 1.81 20.89 9.44
CA SER A 205 1.63 21.39 8.08
C SER A 205 1.94 20.32 7.03
N ALA A 206 3.00 19.53 7.22
CA ALA A 206 3.31 18.40 6.36
C ALA A 206 2.22 17.31 6.43
N ALA A 207 1.72 17.00 7.63
CA ALA A 207 0.61 16.07 7.77
C ALA A 207 -0.61 16.54 6.98
N LYS A 208 -0.99 17.81 7.11
CA LYS A 208 -2.09 18.41 6.36
C LYS A 208 -1.85 18.42 4.85
N ALA A 209 -0.61 18.65 4.41
CA ALA A 209 -0.24 18.62 2.98
C ALA A 209 -0.35 17.21 2.36
N LEU A 210 -0.21 16.17 3.15
CA LEU A 210 -0.28 14.77 2.75
C LEU A 210 -1.69 14.15 2.87
N GLU A 211 -2.69 14.87 3.39
CA GLU A 211 -4.08 14.42 3.44
C GLU A 211 -4.59 14.06 2.04
N TYR A 212 -5.44 13.05 1.96
CA TYR A 212 -5.94 12.56 0.69
C TYR A 212 -7.40 12.15 0.75
N ASP A 213 -8.04 12.19 -0.41
CA ASP A 213 -9.38 11.68 -0.59
C ASP A 213 -9.34 10.26 -1.13
N MET A 214 -10.24 9.42 -0.67
CA MET A 214 -10.37 8.05 -1.14
C MET A 214 -11.83 7.65 -1.26
N VAL A 215 -12.08 6.68 -2.14
CA VAL A 215 -13.40 6.07 -2.26
C VAL A 215 -13.40 4.71 -1.57
N ASP A 216 -14.30 4.54 -0.63
CA ASP A 216 -14.60 3.26 -0.02
C ASP A 216 -15.81 2.63 -0.69
N ILE A 217 -15.72 1.35 -1.03
CA ILE A 217 -16.85 0.57 -1.52
C ILE A 217 -17.34 -0.31 -0.38
N VAL A 218 -18.54 -0.04 0.09
CA VAL A 218 -19.19 -0.83 1.14
C VAL A 218 -20.30 -1.66 0.50
N THR A 219 -20.15 -2.97 0.57
CA THR A 219 -21.12 -3.91 0.02
C THR A 219 -21.96 -4.48 1.16
N VAL A 220 -23.25 -4.36 1.02
CA VAL A 220 -24.26 -4.83 1.98
C VAL A 220 -25.07 -5.91 1.30
N ASN A 221 -25.06 -7.12 1.87
CA ASN A 221 -25.86 -8.24 1.37
C ASN A 221 -27.06 -8.41 2.29
N LEU A 222 -28.23 -8.34 1.72
CA LEU A 222 -29.52 -8.56 2.39
C LEU A 222 -30.07 -9.91 1.95
N LYS A 223 -30.47 -10.71 2.92
CA LYS A 223 -31.25 -11.91 2.72
C LYS A 223 -32.74 -11.55 2.69
N LYS A 224 -33.58 -12.43 2.15
CA LYS A 224 -35.03 -12.23 2.10
C LYS A 224 -35.65 -11.92 3.47
N ASP A 225 -35.07 -12.49 4.53
CA ASP A 225 -35.58 -12.35 5.91
C ASP A 225 -34.84 -11.22 6.68
N SER A 226 -34.07 -10.37 6.03
CA SER A 226 -33.33 -9.28 6.67
C SER A 226 -33.95 -7.93 6.40
N TYR A 227 -34.04 -7.12 7.44
CA TYR A 227 -34.57 -5.75 7.36
C TYR A 227 -33.46 -4.73 7.59
N LEU A 228 -33.56 -3.65 6.84
CA LEU A 228 -32.75 -2.46 7.12
C LEU A 228 -33.38 -1.68 8.28
N ILE A 229 -32.55 -1.15 9.16
CA ILE A 229 -32.99 -0.37 10.32
C ILE A 229 -33.01 1.11 9.95
N ASN A 230 -33.99 1.86 10.48
CA ASN A 230 -34.22 3.28 10.22
C ASN A 230 -33.17 4.19 10.89
N ASN A 231 -31.95 4.23 10.37
CA ASN A 231 -30.85 5.00 10.96
C ASN A 231 -30.86 6.50 10.61
N TYR A 232 -31.51 6.88 9.53
CA TYR A 232 -31.49 8.26 8.97
C TYR A 232 -32.85 8.94 8.93
N GLY A 233 -33.90 8.21 9.27
CA GLY A 233 -35.25 8.70 9.26
C GLY A 233 -35.75 9.16 10.63
N SER A 234 -37.07 9.14 10.77
CA SER A 234 -37.80 9.42 12.00
C SER A 234 -38.87 8.35 12.19
N LEU A 235 -39.68 8.44 13.23
CA LEU A 235 -40.83 7.53 13.44
C LEU A 235 -41.89 7.66 12.33
N GLN A 236 -41.90 8.78 11.57
CA GLN A 236 -42.82 9.01 10.50
C GLN A 236 -42.22 8.84 9.09
N LEU A 237 -40.89 8.81 9.02
CA LEU A 237 -40.15 8.67 7.75
C LEU A 237 -39.13 7.55 7.87
N TYR A 238 -39.35 6.49 7.11
CA TYR A 238 -38.42 5.38 7.05
C TYR A 238 -37.29 5.67 6.04
N LYS A 239 -36.07 5.88 6.56
CA LYS A 239 -34.87 6.16 5.78
C LYS A 239 -33.68 5.37 6.35
N PRO A 240 -33.40 4.18 5.85
CA PRO A 240 -32.40 3.30 6.44
C PRO A 240 -30.94 3.67 6.15
N PHE A 241 -30.66 4.43 5.09
CA PHE A 241 -29.33 4.87 4.70
C PHE A 241 -29.33 6.30 4.17
N PRO A 242 -28.17 6.98 4.09
CA PRO A 242 -28.11 8.35 3.59
C PRO A 242 -28.33 8.40 2.08
N ASN A 243 -28.90 9.50 1.61
CA ASN A 243 -29.03 9.77 0.17
C ASN A 243 -27.67 10.12 -0.45
N ILE A 244 -27.62 10.09 -1.78
CA ILE A 244 -26.44 10.56 -2.52
C ILE A 244 -26.20 12.03 -2.20
N GLY A 245 -24.93 12.38 -1.94
CA GLY A 245 -24.54 13.72 -1.51
C GLY A 245 -24.62 13.96 0.00
N GLU A 246 -25.26 13.09 0.77
CA GLU A 246 -25.32 13.21 2.23
C GLU A 246 -24.09 12.62 2.92
N PHE A 247 -23.74 13.18 4.04
CA PHE A 247 -22.69 12.66 4.91
C PHE A 247 -23.21 11.55 5.84
N ILE A 248 -22.36 10.56 6.06
CA ILE A 248 -22.66 9.44 6.97
C ILE A 248 -22.64 9.93 8.41
N LYS A 249 -23.69 9.61 9.16
CA LYS A 249 -23.84 9.94 10.58
C LYS A 249 -23.31 8.79 11.47
N ASN A 250 -22.61 9.12 12.53
CA ASN A 250 -22.11 8.16 13.52
C ASN A 250 -21.31 7.00 12.92
N ASP A 251 -20.67 7.23 11.79
CA ASP A 251 -19.90 6.23 11.03
C ASP A 251 -20.71 5.01 10.54
N ILE A 252 -22.02 5.00 10.67
CA ILE A 252 -22.91 3.90 10.27
C ILE A 252 -23.62 4.28 8.97
N ILE A 253 -23.38 3.53 7.89
CA ILE A 253 -24.10 3.69 6.61
C ILE A 253 -25.50 3.14 6.73
N CYS A 254 -25.61 1.90 7.19
CA CYS A 254 -26.86 1.22 7.44
C CYS A 254 -26.68 0.09 8.46
N SER A 255 -27.79 -0.38 9.00
CA SER A 255 -27.83 -1.52 9.93
C SER A 255 -28.85 -2.54 9.43
N ILE A 256 -28.58 -3.80 9.67
CA ILE A 256 -29.44 -4.93 9.27
C ILE A 256 -29.83 -5.73 10.50
N ARG A 257 -31.08 -6.16 10.54
CA ARG A 257 -31.60 -7.13 11.51
C ARG A 257 -32.28 -8.30 10.79
N GLU A 258 -32.08 -9.50 11.26
CA GLU A 258 -32.76 -10.70 10.73
C GLU A 258 -34.20 -10.75 11.26
N ASN A 259 -35.13 -11.22 10.45
CA ASN A 259 -36.55 -11.29 10.78
C ASN A 259 -36.86 -12.11 12.03
N SER A 260 -36.07 -13.15 12.28
CA SER A 260 -36.21 -13.99 13.48
C SER A 260 -36.08 -13.22 14.80
N TYR A 261 -35.52 -12.02 14.77
CA TYR A 261 -35.35 -11.14 15.92
C TYR A 261 -36.39 -10.00 15.98
N LEU A 262 -37.30 -9.93 15.02
CA LEU A 262 -38.35 -8.90 15.00
C LEU A 262 -39.67 -9.51 15.51
N SER A 263 -40.23 -8.92 16.55
CA SER A 263 -41.58 -9.24 16.98
C SER A 263 -42.66 -8.47 16.21
N SER A 264 -42.28 -7.31 15.66
CA SER A 264 -43.15 -6.50 14.78
C SER A 264 -42.33 -5.65 13.82
N SER A 265 -42.91 -5.22 12.69
CA SER A 265 -42.27 -4.31 11.74
C SER A 265 -41.94 -2.92 12.33
N ALA A 266 -42.63 -2.52 13.39
CA ALA A 266 -42.35 -1.28 14.11
C ALA A 266 -40.98 -1.30 14.81
N GLU A 267 -40.47 -2.46 15.16
CA GLU A 267 -39.13 -2.59 15.77
C GLU A 267 -38.01 -2.21 14.81
N ALA A 268 -38.22 -2.28 13.49
CA ALA A 268 -37.24 -1.81 12.52
C ALA A 268 -36.97 -0.30 12.60
N LEU A 269 -37.89 0.46 13.21
CA LEU A 269 -37.76 1.89 13.42
C LEU A 269 -36.78 2.26 14.56
N ILE A 270 -36.42 1.29 15.41
CA ILE A 270 -35.58 1.53 16.60
C ILE A 270 -34.29 0.71 16.48
N PRO A 271 -33.11 1.35 16.42
CA PRO A 271 -31.82 0.64 16.44
C PRO A 271 -31.66 -0.18 17.72
N HIS A 272 -31.06 -1.37 17.58
CA HIS A 272 -30.79 -2.28 18.68
C HIS A 272 -29.30 -2.68 18.72
N ILE A 273 -28.81 -3.07 19.89
CA ILE A 273 -27.41 -3.44 20.09
C ILE A 273 -26.96 -4.65 19.23
N ASN A 274 -27.90 -5.54 18.90
CA ASN A 274 -27.63 -6.73 18.09
C ASN A 274 -27.71 -6.50 16.57
N ASP A 275 -27.97 -5.25 16.14
CA ASP A 275 -28.02 -4.94 14.72
C ASP A 275 -26.62 -5.04 14.09
N LYS A 276 -26.56 -5.66 12.91
CA LYS A 276 -25.33 -5.71 12.13
C LYS A 276 -25.09 -4.41 11.43
N ASN A 277 -24.17 -3.61 11.96
CA ASN A 277 -23.83 -2.30 11.44
C ASN A 277 -22.77 -2.38 10.32
N TYR A 278 -22.96 -1.55 9.26
CA TYR A 278 -21.98 -1.32 8.22
C TYR A 278 -21.39 0.07 8.36
N TYR A 279 -20.08 0.13 8.49
CA TYR A 279 -19.37 1.35 8.86
C TYR A 279 -18.59 1.96 7.71
N SER A 280 -18.68 3.28 7.57
CA SER A 280 -17.75 4.11 6.81
C SER A 280 -17.89 5.57 7.27
N ARG A 281 -16.96 6.42 6.81
CA ARG A 281 -16.99 7.88 7.05
C ARG A 281 -16.94 8.60 5.72
N GLY A 282 -17.69 9.66 5.55
CA GLY A 282 -17.64 10.50 4.36
C GLY A 282 -18.99 10.74 3.75
N GLN A 283 -18.99 11.03 2.46
CA GLN A 283 -20.15 11.39 1.67
C GLN A 283 -20.50 10.27 0.70
N ILE A 284 -21.78 9.92 0.59
CA ILE A 284 -22.24 8.95 -0.42
C ILE A 284 -22.19 9.60 -1.80
N VAL A 285 -21.47 8.97 -2.73
CA VAL A 285 -21.30 9.50 -4.11
C VAL A 285 -21.92 8.60 -5.17
N ASP A 286 -22.16 7.32 -4.85
CA ASP A 286 -22.82 6.39 -5.77
C ASP A 286 -23.49 5.25 -4.99
N ILE A 287 -24.61 4.76 -5.51
CA ILE A 287 -25.36 3.62 -4.97
C ILE A 287 -25.71 2.71 -6.13
N ASP A 288 -25.31 1.43 -6.03
CA ASP A 288 -25.77 0.37 -6.94
C ASP A 288 -26.61 -0.63 -6.15
N ILE A 289 -27.76 -1.00 -6.68
CA ILE A 289 -28.65 -2.01 -6.08
C ILE A 289 -28.85 -3.12 -7.09
N PHE A 290 -28.62 -4.35 -6.63
CA PHE A 290 -28.83 -5.56 -7.39
C PHE A 290 -29.76 -6.47 -6.60
N THR A 291 -30.86 -6.92 -7.19
CA THR A 291 -31.86 -7.72 -6.49
C THR A 291 -32.49 -8.77 -7.38
N ASN A 292 -32.79 -9.94 -6.80
CA ASN A 292 -33.56 -11.04 -7.40
C ASN A 292 -34.97 -11.13 -6.82
N ILE A 293 -35.33 -10.22 -5.88
CA ILE A 293 -36.61 -10.20 -5.19
C ILE A 293 -37.23 -8.82 -5.29
N GLU A 294 -38.55 -8.74 -5.11
CA GLU A 294 -39.23 -7.45 -4.95
C GLU A 294 -38.79 -6.80 -3.65
N LEU A 295 -38.54 -5.49 -3.73
CA LEU A 295 -38.13 -4.69 -2.60
C LEU A 295 -39.32 -3.97 -1.98
N GLU A 296 -39.48 -4.10 -0.67
CA GLU A 296 -40.55 -3.43 0.09
C GLU A 296 -40.19 -1.99 0.49
N ASN A 297 -38.95 -1.57 0.28
CA ASN A 297 -38.41 -0.28 0.73
C ASN A 297 -38.44 0.76 -0.36
N ASP A 298 -39.15 1.89 -0.15
CA ASP A 298 -39.31 2.97 -1.12
C ASP A 298 -37.97 3.61 -1.52
N GLN A 299 -37.05 3.83 -0.57
CA GLN A 299 -35.75 4.40 -0.87
C GLN A 299 -34.90 3.46 -1.74
N MET A 300 -34.92 2.15 -1.46
CA MET A 300 -34.24 1.17 -2.28
C MET A 300 -34.86 1.09 -3.68
N ASN A 301 -36.20 1.06 -3.77
CA ASN A 301 -36.93 1.08 -5.05
C ASN A 301 -36.61 2.33 -5.88
N TYR A 302 -36.53 3.48 -5.24
CA TYR A 302 -36.14 4.73 -5.91
C TYR A 302 -34.74 4.61 -6.56
N TYR A 303 -33.72 4.18 -5.81
CA TYR A 303 -32.38 4.04 -6.35
C TYR A 303 -32.24 2.88 -7.34
N LEU A 304 -32.93 1.78 -7.12
CA LEU A 304 -32.98 0.66 -8.07
C LEU A 304 -33.53 1.12 -9.42
N LYS A 305 -34.68 1.84 -9.41
CA LYS A 305 -35.29 2.38 -10.62
C LYS A 305 -34.38 3.36 -11.35
N GLN A 306 -33.73 4.28 -10.62
CA GLN A 306 -32.75 5.21 -11.22
C GLN A 306 -31.59 4.46 -11.91
N CYS A 307 -31.08 3.40 -11.29
CA CYS A 307 -30.04 2.58 -11.88
C CYS A 307 -30.54 1.80 -13.11
N GLN A 308 -31.73 1.21 -13.05
CA GLN A 308 -32.31 0.47 -14.16
C GLN A 308 -32.62 1.41 -15.36
N ASP A 309 -33.26 2.53 -15.12
CA ASP A 309 -33.56 3.53 -16.15
C ASP A 309 -32.27 4.00 -16.84
N PHE A 310 -31.21 4.28 -16.06
CA PHE A 310 -29.90 4.69 -16.57
C PHE A 310 -29.26 3.65 -17.49
N TYR A 311 -29.20 2.41 -17.07
CA TYR A 311 -28.59 1.36 -17.90
C TYR A 311 -29.50 0.96 -19.07
N GLN A 312 -30.81 1.07 -18.94
CA GLN A 312 -31.75 0.82 -20.02
C GLN A 312 -31.68 1.90 -21.13
N GLU A 313 -31.58 3.18 -20.75
CA GLU A 313 -31.39 4.29 -21.70
C GLU A 313 -30.04 4.13 -22.45
N ILE A 314 -28.97 3.74 -21.75
CA ILE A 314 -27.64 3.47 -22.36
C ILE A 314 -27.73 2.27 -23.31
N TYR A 315 -28.31 1.16 -22.88
CA TYR A 315 -28.45 -0.05 -23.68
C TYR A 315 -29.23 0.20 -24.93
N ALA A 316 -30.37 0.84 -24.80
CA ALA A 316 -31.26 1.19 -25.94
C ALA A 316 -30.55 2.07 -26.97
N PHE A 317 -29.77 3.05 -26.54
CA PHE A 317 -29.04 3.94 -27.45
C PHE A 317 -27.82 3.26 -28.09
N ILE A 318 -26.96 2.63 -27.26
CA ILE A 318 -25.73 2.04 -27.76
C ILE A 318 -25.99 0.81 -28.64
N SER A 319 -27.05 0.03 -28.39
CA SER A 319 -27.44 -1.10 -29.24
C SER A 319 -27.72 -0.69 -30.69
N THR A 320 -28.20 0.54 -30.93
CA THR A 320 -28.41 1.05 -32.28
C THR A 320 -27.13 1.37 -33.03
N ILE A 321 -26.01 1.61 -32.27
CA ILE A 321 -24.72 1.98 -32.83
C ILE A 321 -23.82 0.75 -32.99
N VAL A 322 -23.80 -0.12 -32.01
CA VAL A 322 -22.94 -1.33 -31.99
C VAL A 322 -23.31 -2.37 -33.05
N THR A 323 -24.53 -2.28 -33.60
CA THR A 323 -24.94 -3.11 -34.75
C THR A 323 -24.18 -2.77 -36.04
N ASP A 324 -23.50 -1.60 -36.09
CA ASP A 324 -22.65 -1.23 -37.22
C ASP A 324 -21.28 -1.90 -37.07
N PRO A 325 -20.87 -2.79 -38.00
CA PRO A 325 -19.57 -3.49 -37.92
C PRO A 325 -18.36 -2.57 -38.04
N TYR A 326 -18.55 -1.30 -38.39
CA TYR A 326 -17.50 -0.28 -38.45
C TYR A 326 -17.31 0.48 -37.13
N GLN A 327 -18.16 0.25 -36.12
CA GLN A 327 -18.05 0.84 -34.78
C GLN A 327 -17.29 -0.12 -33.88
N ASP A 328 -15.96 -0.02 -33.92
CA ASP A 328 -15.03 -0.87 -33.19
C ASP A 328 -14.41 -0.19 -31.95
N ASP A 329 -15.02 0.89 -31.45
CA ASP A 329 -14.52 1.55 -30.24
C ASP A 329 -14.78 0.70 -29.00
N ILE A 330 -13.70 0.29 -28.34
CA ILE A 330 -13.73 -0.58 -27.16
C ILE A 330 -14.56 0.03 -26.03
N SER A 331 -14.54 1.36 -25.86
CA SER A 331 -15.27 2.04 -24.78
C SER A 331 -16.80 1.92 -24.95
N LEU A 332 -17.26 1.89 -26.18
CA LEU A 332 -18.67 1.67 -26.51
C LEU A 332 -19.09 0.23 -26.23
N ILE A 333 -18.28 -0.72 -26.68
CA ILE A 333 -18.52 -2.17 -26.48
C ILE A 333 -18.51 -2.51 -24.98
N ASP A 334 -17.55 -1.98 -24.24
CA ASP A 334 -17.48 -2.18 -22.79
C ASP A 334 -18.70 -1.61 -22.06
N MET A 335 -19.18 -0.43 -22.48
CA MET A 335 -20.37 0.17 -21.89
C MET A 335 -21.65 -0.59 -22.26
N TYR A 336 -21.75 -1.08 -23.51
CA TYR A 336 -22.84 -1.95 -23.94
C TYR A 336 -22.92 -3.20 -23.07
N HIS A 337 -21.83 -3.93 -22.93
CA HIS A 337 -21.79 -5.13 -22.09
C HIS A 337 -22.03 -4.85 -20.61
N LYS A 338 -21.60 -3.68 -20.12
CA LYS A 338 -21.89 -3.25 -18.76
C LYS A 338 -23.38 -3.02 -18.54
N ALA A 339 -24.05 -2.36 -19.49
CA ALA A 339 -25.48 -2.11 -19.41
C ALA A 339 -26.29 -3.42 -19.60
N GLU A 340 -25.95 -4.23 -20.59
CA GLU A 340 -26.54 -5.56 -20.80
C GLU A 340 -26.46 -6.43 -19.56
N LYS A 341 -25.26 -6.48 -18.94
CA LYS A 341 -25.01 -7.26 -17.73
C LYS A 341 -25.80 -6.75 -16.52
N TYR A 342 -26.00 -5.44 -16.41
CA TYR A 342 -26.80 -4.86 -15.35
C TYR A 342 -28.29 -5.17 -15.51
N LEU A 343 -28.79 -5.22 -16.73
CA LEU A 343 -30.19 -5.52 -17.07
C LEU A 343 -30.48 -7.02 -17.13
N ALA A 344 -29.47 -7.87 -17.26
CA ALA A 344 -29.62 -9.30 -17.16
C ALA A 344 -29.94 -9.74 -15.72
N ASP A 345 -30.46 -10.96 -15.55
CA ASP A 345 -30.75 -11.51 -14.22
C ASP A 345 -29.57 -11.30 -13.27
N ALA A 346 -29.85 -10.74 -12.12
CA ALA A 346 -28.90 -10.22 -11.14
C ALA A 346 -27.89 -11.24 -10.59
N ALA A 347 -28.04 -12.53 -10.89
CA ALA A 347 -27.23 -13.62 -10.40
C ALA A 347 -25.73 -13.52 -10.75
N TRP A 348 -25.34 -12.77 -11.81
CA TRP A 348 -23.98 -12.78 -12.34
C TRP A 348 -23.29 -11.44 -12.48
N ILE A 349 -23.79 -10.40 -11.83
CA ILE A 349 -23.24 -9.04 -11.95
C ILE A 349 -21.84 -8.91 -11.34
N THR A 350 -21.54 -9.77 -10.37
CA THR A 350 -20.20 -9.90 -9.82
C THR A 350 -19.76 -11.36 -9.97
N LYS A 351 -18.50 -11.64 -9.78
CA LYS A 351 -17.98 -13.02 -9.67
C LYS A 351 -18.55 -13.79 -8.47
N GLU A 352 -19.45 -13.16 -7.70
CA GLU A 352 -20.12 -13.71 -6.52
C GLU A 352 -21.59 -13.82 -6.82
N TYR A 353 -22.17 -14.96 -6.48
CA TYR A 353 -23.61 -15.21 -6.58
C TYR A 353 -24.34 -14.28 -5.60
N ILE A 354 -25.30 -13.49 -6.10
CA ILE A 354 -26.17 -12.67 -5.28
C ILE A 354 -27.39 -13.51 -4.91
N VAL A 355 -27.48 -13.86 -3.62
CA VAL A 355 -28.58 -14.73 -3.15
C VAL A 355 -29.91 -14.00 -3.27
N ASP A 356 -30.02 -12.79 -2.70
CA ASP A 356 -31.29 -12.04 -2.67
C ASP A 356 -31.09 -10.59 -3.12
N THR A 357 -30.50 -9.74 -2.27
CA THR A 357 -30.26 -8.33 -2.60
C THR A 357 -28.87 -7.88 -2.17
N GLN A 358 -28.20 -7.12 -3.01
CA GLN A 358 -26.92 -6.51 -2.71
C GLN A 358 -26.98 -5.01 -2.97
N ILE A 359 -26.58 -4.22 -1.96
CA ILE A 359 -26.42 -2.76 -2.09
C ILE A 359 -24.94 -2.44 -2.04
N ARG A 360 -24.44 -1.64 -2.97
CA ARG A 360 -23.07 -1.13 -2.98
C ARG A 360 -23.09 0.37 -2.84
N PHE A 361 -22.51 0.84 -1.76
CA PHE A 361 -22.28 2.26 -1.53
C PHE A 361 -20.87 2.62 -1.92
N LYS A 362 -20.68 3.66 -2.74
CA LYS A 362 -19.39 4.32 -2.91
C LYS A 362 -19.38 5.56 -2.02
N VAL A 363 -18.42 5.61 -1.13
CA VAL A 363 -18.27 6.65 -0.12
C VAL A 363 -16.99 7.42 -0.38
N LEU A 364 -17.09 8.71 -0.66
CA LEU A 364 -15.95 9.62 -0.73
C LEU A 364 -15.55 10.02 0.69
N LYS A 365 -14.33 9.67 1.06
CA LYS A 365 -13.79 9.88 2.40
C LYS A 365 -12.54 10.74 2.33
N HIS A 366 -12.51 11.80 3.12
CA HIS A 366 -11.28 12.54 3.40
C HIS A 366 -10.50 11.86 4.52
N VAL A 367 -9.23 11.60 4.28
CA VAL A 367 -8.35 10.86 5.21
C VAL A 367 -7.25 11.78 5.71
N PRO A 368 -7.32 12.21 6.97
CA PRO A 368 -6.21 12.91 7.61
C PRO A 368 -5.03 11.95 7.87
N ILE A 369 -3.85 12.50 7.91
CA ILE A 369 -2.65 11.73 8.22
C ILE A 369 -2.53 11.52 9.74
N HIS A 370 -2.28 10.29 10.12
CA HIS A 370 -2.14 9.86 11.51
C HIS A 370 -0.77 9.23 11.79
N VAL A 371 -0.41 9.19 13.07
CA VAL A 371 0.72 8.38 13.55
C VAL A 371 0.49 6.92 13.16
N GLY A 372 1.53 6.25 12.66
CA GLY A 372 1.46 4.90 12.10
C GLY A 372 1.22 4.85 10.59
N GLN A 373 0.87 5.97 9.94
CA GLN A 373 0.76 6.06 8.49
C GLN A 373 2.12 5.82 7.84
N LYS A 374 2.13 5.12 6.72
CA LYS A 374 3.35 4.85 5.97
C LYS A 374 3.52 5.86 4.86
N VAL A 375 4.71 6.43 4.78
CA VAL A 375 5.15 7.33 3.73
C VAL A 375 6.45 6.82 3.10
N VAL A 376 6.66 7.15 1.85
CA VAL A 376 7.80 6.64 1.08
C VAL A 376 8.36 7.73 0.17
N GLY A 377 9.67 7.69 -0.02
CA GLY A 377 10.33 8.43 -1.10
C GLY A 377 10.44 7.58 -2.37
N ARG A 378 11.03 8.15 -3.41
CA ARG A 378 11.16 7.52 -4.72
C ARG A 378 12.26 6.45 -4.82
N PHE A 379 13.10 6.29 -3.79
CA PHE A 379 14.27 5.40 -3.79
C PHE A 379 14.10 4.13 -2.96
N GLY A 380 12.86 3.72 -2.71
CA GLY A 380 12.57 2.55 -1.90
C GLY A 380 12.74 2.78 -0.39
N ASN A 381 12.93 4.02 0.03
CA ASN A 381 12.92 4.42 1.43
C ASN A 381 11.46 4.46 1.92
N LYS A 382 11.16 3.54 2.83
CA LYS A 382 9.83 3.41 3.43
C LYS A 382 9.93 3.75 4.90
N SER A 383 9.11 4.67 5.35
CA SER A 383 9.09 5.14 6.72
C SER A 383 7.69 5.12 7.32
N VAL A 384 7.63 5.09 8.64
CA VAL A 384 6.38 5.13 9.41
C VAL A 384 6.37 6.40 10.23
N ILE A 385 5.29 7.17 10.15
CA ILE A 385 5.11 8.36 10.96
C ILE A 385 4.95 7.94 12.42
N THR A 386 5.93 8.28 13.25
CA THR A 386 5.92 7.97 14.69
C THR A 386 5.43 9.14 15.52
N LYS A 387 5.56 10.36 15.01
CA LYS A 387 5.16 11.57 15.73
C LYS A 387 4.77 12.67 14.75
N ILE A 388 3.71 13.40 15.09
CA ILE A 388 3.31 14.63 14.40
C ILE A 388 3.52 15.76 15.39
N VAL A 389 4.32 16.76 15.02
CA VAL A 389 4.78 17.84 15.88
C VAL A 389 4.29 19.19 15.36
N ASP A 390 3.98 20.11 16.26
CA ASP A 390 3.63 21.47 15.87
C ASP A 390 4.78 22.12 15.09
N ASP A 391 4.46 22.87 14.03
CA ASP A 391 5.43 23.53 13.17
C ASP A 391 6.41 24.43 13.95
N GLU A 392 5.92 25.06 15.02
CA GLU A 392 6.72 25.89 15.91
C GLU A 392 7.74 25.11 16.74
N CYS A 393 7.53 23.80 16.90
CA CYS A 393 8.41 22.92 17.67
C CYS A 393 9.40 22.14 16.76
N MET A 394 9.20 22.20 15.45
CA MET A 394 10.12 21.57 14.49
C MET A 394 11.43 22.36 14.39
N PRO A 395 12.58 21.72 14.14
CA PRO A 395 13.81 22.42 13.83
C PRO A 395 13.62 23.40 12.69
N ARG A 396 14.37 24.50 12.72
CA ARG A 396 14.29 25.54 11.68
C ARG A 396 15.67 25.98 11.22
N THR A 397 15.72 26.46 10.00
CA THR A 397 16.92 27.13 9.44
C THR A 397 17.08 28.52 10.03
N GLU A 398 18.22 29.15 9.80
CA GLU A 398 18.51 30.56 10.17
C GLU A 398 17.48 31.54 9.59
N ASP A 399 16.91 31.23 8.44
CA ASP A 399 15.86 32.01 7.76
C ASP A 399 14.46 31.84 8.38
N GLY A 400 14.35 31.04 9.45
CA GLY A 400 13.08 30.75 10.12
C GLY A 400 12.21 29.68 9.45
N LYS A 401 12.64 29.10 8.33
CA LYS A 401 11.90 28.04 7.65
C LYS A 401 12.01 26.75 8.47
N HIS A 402 10.88 26.17 8.86
CA HIS A 402 10.88 24.93 9.64
C HIS A 402 11.12 23.70 8.74
N ILE A 403 11.68 22.66 9.35
CA ILE A 403 11.81 21.34 8.73
C ILE A 403 10.46 20.66 8.81
N GLU A 404 9.98 20.12 7.69
CA GLU A 404 8.68 19.45 7.60
C GLU A 404 8.77 17.96 7.93
N MET A 405 9.96 17.37 7.71
CA MET A 405 10.18 15.94 7.86
C MET A 405 11.58 15.64 8.44
N LEU A 406 11.63 14.89 9.54
CA LEU A 406 12.87 14.39 10.15
C LEU A 406 12.95 12.89 9.94
N ALA A 407 13.99 12.43 9.27
CA ALA A 407 14.24 11.03 8.96
C ALA A 407 15.55 10.53 9.59
N ASN A 408 15.64 9.22 9.82
CA ASN A 408 16.84 8.58 10.35
C ASN A 408 17.98 8.60 9.32
N GLY A 409 19.06 9.33 9.65
CA GLY A 409 20.25 9.44 8.79
C GLY A 409 20.97 8.11 8.57
N LEU A 410 20.94 7.19 9.55
CA LEU A 410 21.59 5.88 9.45
C LEU A 410 20.90 4.93 8.46
N ALA A 411 19.63 5.17 8.15
CA ALA A 411 18.91 4.38 7.15
C ALA A 411 19.49 4.53 5.73
N VAL A 412 20.13 5.66 5.44
CA VAL A 412 20.70 5.95 4.11
C VAL A 412 21.88 5.03 3.78
N PRO A 413 22.97 4.97 4.58
CA PRO A 413 24.09 4.07 4.31
C PRO A 413 23.71 2.59 4.46
N ASN A 414 22.90 2.22 5.45
CA ASN A 414 22.49 0.83 5.67
C ASN A 414 21.73 0.24 4.47
N ARG A 415 21.04 1.07 3.71
CA ARG A 415 20.21 0.64 2.57
C ARG A 415 20.80 1.02 1.23
N ILE A 416 21.97 1.67 1.22
CA ILE A 416 22.65 2.13 -0.02
C ILE A 416 21.71 3.00 -0.88
N ILE A 417 21.01 3.95 -0.24
CA ILE A 417 20.07 4.87 -0.89
C ILE A 417 20.58 6.32 -0.89
N ALA A 418 21.86 6.53 -1.15
CA ALA A 418 22.48 7.85 -1.15
C ALA A 418 21.75 8.86 -2.07
N PHE A 419 21.06 8.39 -3.11
CA PHE A 419 20.32 9.25 -4.03
C PHE A 419 19.12 9.98 -3.39
N ALA A 420 18.60 9.48 -2.27
CA ALA A 420 17.61 10.23 -1.47
C ALA A 420 18.21 11.52 -0.89
N THR A 421 19.48 11.45 -0.42
CA THR A 421 20.20 12.65 0.06
C THR A 421 20.67 13.53 -1.09
N TYR A 422 20.99 12.96 -2.25
CA TYR A 422 21.31 13.74 -3.45
C TYR A 422 20.09 14.52 -3.95
N GLU A 423 18.90 13.93 -3.96
CA GLU A 423 17.67 14.64 -4.27
C GLU A 423 17.47 15.83 -3.33
N ALA A 424 17.61 15.64 -2.03
CA ALA A 424 17.52 16.72 -1.05
C ALA A 424 18.60 17.80 -1.27
N THR A 425 19.82 17.39 -1.63
CA THR A 425 20.91 18.36 -1.92
C THR A 425 20.66 19.13 -3.21
N MET A 426 20.17 18.46 -4.25
CA MET A 426 19.82 19.11 -5.53
C MET A 426 18.72 20.16 -5.32
N THR A 427 17.67 19.81 -4.58
CA THR A 427 16.57 20.73 -4.28
C THR A 427 16.98 21.86 -3.35
N PHE A 428 17.94 21.64 -2.45
CA PHE A 428 18.60 22.72 -1.69
C PHE A 428 19.33 23.69 -2.61
N MET A 429 20.16 23.20 -3.53
CA MET A 429 20.88 24.05 -4.50
C MET A 429 19.92 24.80 -5.41
N GLN A 430 18.86 24.16 -5.84
CA GLN A 430 17.79 24.76 -6.63
C GLN A 430 17.11 25.91 -5.87
N GLU A 431 16.80 25.76 -4.59
CA GLU A 431 16.19 26.80 -3.78
C GLU A 431 17.16 28.00 -3.59
N ARG A 432 18.43 27.72 -3.28
CA ARG A 432 19.44 28.76 -3.15
C ARG A 432 19.65 29.53 -4.44
N MET A 433 19.70 28.84 -5.58
CA MET A 433 19.82 29.49 -6.89
C MET A 433 18.57 30.33 -7.19
N TRP A 434 17.39 29.84 -6.89
CA TRP A 434 16.16 30.61 -7.09
C TRP A 434 16.08 31.86 -6.19
N GLU A 435 16.45 31.75 -4.93
CA GLU A 435 16.56 32.90 -4.02
C GLU A 435 17.56 33.96 -4.55
N HIS A 436 18.66 33.51 -5.16
CA HIS A 436 19.60 34.39 -5.81
C HIS A 436 19.01 35.08 -7.04
N VAL A 437 18.33 34.34 -7.89
CA VAL A 437 17.61 34.86 -9.06
C VAL A 437 16.57 35.90 -8.66
N LEU A 438 15.81 35.69 -7.60
CA LEU A 438 14.87 36.69 -7.10
C LEU A 438 15.55 37.97 -6.62
N LYS A 439 16.73 37.87 -6.02
CA LYS A 439 17.55 39.04 -5.64
C LYS A 439 18.07 39.77 -6.86
N LEU A 440 18.48 39.08 -7.93
CA LEU A 440 18.92 39.70 -9.20
C LEU A 440 17.73 40.38 -9.89
N HIS A 441 16.55 39.72 -9.92
CA HIS A 441 15.32 40.34 -10.43
C HIS A 441 14.96 41.62 -9.69
N ALA A 442 15.02 41.62 -8.36
CA ALA A 442 14.75 42.82 -7.55
C ALA A 442 15.77 43.94 -7.76
N LYS A 443 17.00 43.63 -8.20
CA LYS A 443 18.04 44.61 -8.58
C LYS A 443 17.90 45.11 -10.01
N GLY A 444 16.94 44.60 -10.80
CA GLY A 444 16.74 45.03 -12.19
C GLY A 444 17.79 44.49 -13.17
N VAL A 445 18.41 43.35 -12.88
CA VAL A 445 19.35 42.70 -13.81
C VAL A 445 18.58 42.24 -15.06
N GLU A 446 19.24 42.31 -16.21
CA GLU A 446 18.63 41.94 -17.49
C GLU A 446 18.07 40.51 -17.49
N PRO A 447 16.85 40.32 -18.00
CA PRO A 447 16.21 39.00 -18.05
C PRO A 447 17.07 37.93 -18.72
N GLN A 448 17.80 38.29 -19.75
CA GLN A 448 18.68 37.37 -20.48
C GLN A 448 19.80 36.83 -19.58
N ASP A 449 20.46 37.66 -18.80
CA ASP A 449 21.54 37.25 -17.90
C ASP A 449 21.02 36.28 -16.82
N ILE A 450 19.83 36.56 -16.31
CA ILE A 450 19.18 35.69 -15.33
C ILE A 450 18.86 34.30 -15.94
N VAL A 451 18.31 34.29 -17.15
CA VAL A 451 17.98 33.00 -17.82
C VAL A 451 19.24 32.23 -18.16
N MET A 452 20.30 32.93 -18.62
CA MET A 452 21.59 32.27 -18.90
C MET A 452 22.20 31.65 -17.64
N LEU A 453 22.14 32.33 -16.49
CA LEU A 453 22.59 31.81 -15.21
C LEU A 453 21.79 30.54 -14.82
N VAL A 454 20.48 30.57 -15.00
CA VAL A 454 19.62 29.40 -14.70
C VAL A 454 19.92 28.24 -15.66
N ALA A 455 20.11 28.52 -16.96
CA ALA A 455 20.45 27.52 -17.97
C ALA A 455 21.80 26.86 -17.66
N GLU A 456 22.79 27.62 -17.25
CA GLU A 456 24.09 27.12 -16.83
C GLU A 456 23.97 26.24 -15.56
N PHE A 457 23.16 26.65 -14.58
CA PHE A 457 22.90 25.87 -13.38
C PHE A 457 22.22 24.51 -13.70
N VAL A 458 21.13 24.53 -14.46
CA VAL A 458 20.39 23.32 -14.86
C VAL A 458 21.27 22.44 -15.75
N GLY A 459 22.03 23.02 -16.67
CA GLY A 459 22.97 22.34 -17.55
C GLY A 459 24.10 21.63 -16.82
N THR A 460 24.42 22.01 -15.57
CA THR A 460 25.38 21.27 -14.74
C THR A 460 24.89 19.86 -14.39
N PHE A 461 23.58 19.66 -14.26
CA PHE A 461 22.97 18.36 -13.98
C PHE A 461 22.62 17.60 -15.26
N GLU A 462 22.16 18.29 -16.29
CA GLU A 462 21.83 17.71 -17.58
C GLU A 462 22.09 18.76 -18.68
N PRO A 463 23.21 18.67 -19.42
CA PRO A 463 23.61 19.72 -20.38
C PRO A 463 22.52 20.03 -21.41
N ALA A 464 21.82 19.00 -21.89
CA ALA A 464 20.74 19.18 -22.86
C ALA A 464 19.59 20.06 -22.38
N ASN A 465 19.34 20.11 -21.05
CA ASN A 465 18.29 20.96 -20.50
C ASN A 465 18.70 22.43 -20.43
N GLY A 466 19.97 22.70 -20.23
CA GLY A 466 20.51 24.06 -20.32
C GLY A 466 20.34 24.66 -21.72
N ASP A 467 20.74 23.90 -22.73
CA ASP A 467 20.62 24.29 -24.14
C ASP A 467 19.16 24.51 -24.54
N GLU A 468 18.26 23.61 -24.10
CA GLU A 468 16.83 23.73 -24.38
C GLU A 468 16.21 24.96 -23.72
N LEU A 469 16.61 25.30 -22.50
CA LEU A 469 16.12 26.49 -21.83
C LEU A 469 16.53 27.76 -22.59
N ILE A 470 17.75 27.80 -23.11
CA ILE A 470 18.23 28.89 -23.95
C ILE A 470 17.41 28.97 -25.24
N ARG A 471 17.18 27.84 -25.90
CA ARG A 471 16.35 27.80 -27.12
C ARG A 471 14.93 28.31 -26.87
N LEU A 472 14.28 27.82 -25.80
CA LEU A 472 12.93 28.25 -25.42
C LEU A 472 12.88 29.75 -25.07
N TYR A 473 13.93 30.28 -24.45
CA TYR A 473 14.00 31.71 -24.16
C TYR A 473 14.08 32.54 -25.44
N HIS A 474 14.82 32.10 -26.45
CA HIS A 474 14.86 32.80 -27.77
C HIS A 474 13.49 32.79 -28.46
N GLU A 475 12.71 31.69 -28.32
CA GLU A 475 11.39 31.59 -28.92
C GLU A 475 10.32 32.35 -28.12
N HIS A 476 10.40 32.34 -26.76
CA HIS A 476 9.39 32.85 -25.84
C HIS A 476 10.00 33.62 -24.65
N PRO A 477 10.71 34.74 -24.84
CA PRO A 477 11.53 35.35 -23.80
C PRO A 477 10.75 35.79 -22.55
N VAL A 478 9.59 36.40 -22.72
CA VAL A 478 8.78 36.95 -21.61
C VAL A 478 8.15 35.83 -20.81
N GLU A 479 7.68 34.79 -21.50
CA GLU A 479 6.98 33.66 -20.85
C GLU A 479 7.96 32.82 -20.02
N VAL A 480 9.12 32.50 -20.57
CA VAL A 480 10.15 31.69 -19.88
C VAL A 480 10.67 32.43 -18.65
N TYR A 481 10.99 33.72 -18.80
CA TYR A 481 11.45 34.53 -17.69
C TYR A 481 10.42 34.61 -16.55
N ASN A 482 9.18 34.94 -16.89
CA ASN A 482 8.09 34.99 -15.90
C ASN A 482 7.82 33.64 -15.23
N ASP A 483 7.99 32.55 -15.95
CA ASP A 483 7.82 31.19 -15.38
C ASP A 483 8.90 30.92 -14.34
N ILE A 484 10.17 31.22 -14.62
CA ILE A 484 11.28 31.07 -13.66
C ILE A 484 11.04 31.91 -12.40
N ILE A 485 10.67 33.18 -12.56
CA ILE A 485 10.44 34.09 -11.42
C ILE A 485 9.24 33.60 -10.57
N LYS A 486 8.17 33.17 -11.20
CA LYS A 486 6.94 32.83 -10.51
C LYS A 486 6.94 31.41 -9.94
N ASN A 487 7.38 30.43 -10.71
CA ASN A 487 7.22 29.01 -10.39
C ASN A 487 8.53 28.36 -9.88
N GLY A 488 9.67 29.07 -9.99
CA GLY A 488 10.96 28.57 -9.55
C GLY A 488 11.71 27.79 -10.63
N ILE A 489 12.83 27.22 -10.22
CA ILE A 489 13.70 26.39 -11.07
C ILE A 489 13.34 24.91 -10.83
N TYR A 490 13.31 24.11 -11.87
CA TYR A 490 13.11 22.66 -11.79
C TYR A 490 14.28 21.94 -12.45
N ILE A 491 14.71 20.82 -11.86
CA ILE A 491 15.83 20.04 -12.37
C ILE A 491 15.30 18.77 -13.01
N GLN A 492 15.48 18.61 -14.31
CA GLN A 492 15.18 17.37 -15.01
C GLN A 492 16.43 16.49 -15.05
N ILE A 493 16.27 15.23 -14.68
CA ILE A 493 17.32 14.21 -14.75
C ILE A 493 16.80 13.07 -15.61
N MET A 494 17.45 12.84 -16.73
CA MET A 494 17.12 11.72 -17.60
C MET A 494 17.41 10.40 -16.90
N PRO A 495 16.45 9.45 -16.86
CA PRO A 495 16.74 8.10 -16.39
C PRO A 495 17.82 7.46 -17.27
N LEU A 496 18.72 6.72 -16.64
CA LEU A 496 19.83 6.03 -17.32
C LEU A 496 20.82 6.99 -18.03
N ASN A 497 20.99 8.21 -17.51
CA ASN A 497 22.00 9.10 -18.00
C ASN A 497 23.39 8.74 -17.47
N ASP A 498 24.44 9.19 -18.17
CA ASP A 498 25.84 8.96 -17.79
C ASP A 498 26.39 10.04 -16.84
N VAL A 499 25.56 11.01 -16.44
CA VAL A 499 25.98 12.11 -15.56
C VAL A 499 26.28 11.60 -14.16
N CYS A 500 27.48 11.90 -13.68
CA CYS A 500 27.86 11.66 -12.30
C CYS A 500 27.29 12.77 -11.40
N VAL A 501 26.16 12.49 -10.75
CA VAL A 501 25.47 13.47 -9.90
C VAL A 501 26.38 14.05 -8.80
N ARG A 502 27.24 13.23 -8.21
CA ARG A 502 28.22 13.69 -7.21
C ARG A 502 29.11 14.79 -7.77
N ASP A 503 29.61 14.61 -8.99
CA ASP A 503 30.51 15.57 -9.62
C ASP A 503 29.75 16.85 -10.03
N ALA A 504 28.50 16.73 -10.46
CA ALA A 504 27.62 17.86 -10.71
C ALA A 504 27.38 18.68 -9.42
N LEU A 505 27.09 18.03 -8.29
CA LEU A 505 26.94 18.69 -6.98
C LEU A 505 28.24 19.41 -6.55
N VAL A 506 29.39 18.74 -6.69
CA VAL A 506 30.71 19.34 -6.39
C VAL A 506 30.99 20.54 -7.29
N THR A 507 30.64 20.46 -8.57
CA THR A 507 30.78 21.55 -9.53
C THR A 507 29.95 22.77 -9.14
N CYS A 508 28.68 22.55 -8.72
CA CYS A 508 27.82 23.62 -8.23
C CYS A 508 28.44 24.34 -7.00
N TYR A 509 28.94 23.57 -6.02
CA TYR A 509 29.62 24.17 -4.85
C TYR A 509 30.87 24.95 -5.21
N LYS A 510 31.66 24.45 -6.17
CA LYS A 510 32.87 25.16 -6.62
C LYS A 510 32.57 26.43 -7.42
N LYS A 511 31.53 26.39 -8.26
CA LYS A 511 31.20 27.48 -9.17
C LYS A 511 30.45 28.61 -8.49
N TRP A 512 29.57 28.28 -7.54
CA TRP A 512 28.73 29.28 -6.85
C TRP A 512 28.84 29.14 -5.32
N PRO A 513 30.05 29.28 -4.73
CA PRO A 513 30.25 28.99 -3.29
C PRO A 513 29.46 29.97 -2.40
N ASP A 514 29.28 31.23 -2.83
CA ASP A 514 28.52 32.22 -2.06
C ASP A 514 27.02 32.02 -2.11
N ILE A 515 26.51 31.43 -3.19
CA ILE A 515 25.09 31.11 -3.36
C ILE A 515 24.76 29.81 -2.60
N MET A 516 25.63 28.80 -2.69
CA MET A 516 25.42 27.46 -2.15
C MET A 516 25.79 27.30 -0.66
N LYS A 517 25.68 28.41 0.11
CA LYS A 517 25.91 28.37 1.56
C LYS A 517 24.90 27.46 2.25
N LYS A 518 25.40 26.50 3.01
CA LYS A 518 24.58 25.59 3.79
C LYS A 518 23.88 26.32 4.93
N HIS A 519 22.80 25.72 5.45
CA HIS A 519 22.02 26.27 6.52
C HIS A 519 22.58 25.91 7.89
N LYS A 520 22.45 26.82 8.85
CA LYS A 520 22.50 26.53 10.26
C LYS A 520 21.12 26.05 10.72
N LEU A 521 21.07 25.03 11.56
CA LEU A 521 19.82 24.51 12.10
C LEU A 521 19.70 24.84 13.58
N TYR A 522 18.50 25.19 13.97
CA TYR A 522 18.11 25.45 15.34
C TYR A 522 17.01 24.48 15.75
N THR A 523 17.18 23.82 16.88
CA THR A 523 16.16 22.96 17.47
C THR A 523 15.67 23.52 18.79
N LYS A 524 14.41 23.25 19.13
CA LYS A 524 13.80 23.70 20.38
C LYS A 524 14.00 22.62 21.44
N LEU A 525 14.85 22.90 22.42
CA LEU A 525 15.03 22.02 23.58
C LEU A 525 14.38 22.68 24.80
N ARG A 526 13.33 22.05 25.33
CA ARG A 526 12.45 22.59 26.38
C ARG A 526 11.82 23.92 25.95
N HIS A 527 12.33 25.05 26.29
CA HIS A 527 11.80 26.36 25.89
C HIS A 527 12.84 27.24 25.21
N ARG A 528 14.03 26.69 24.90
CA ARG A 528 15.14 27.44 24.29
C ARG A 528 15.48 26.90 22.92
N TRP A 529 15.79 27.82 22.01
CA TRP A 529 16.35 27.47 20.72
C TRP A 529 17.86 27.26 20.85
N ILE A 530 18.33 26.11 20.38
CA ILE A 530 19.74 25.73 20.43
C ILE A 530 20.20 25.51 18.99
N GLU A 531 21.32 26.10 18.63
CA GLU A 531 21.99 25.85 17.34
C GLU A 531 22.57 24.44 17.36
N LEU A 532 22.27 23.67 16.32
CA LEU A 532 22.88 22.36 16.11
C LEU A 532 24.28 22.54 15.53
N PRO A 533 25.27 21.73 15.96
CA PRO A 533 26.63 21.85 15.45
C PRO A 533 26.68 21.45 13.97
N GLY A 534 27.37 22.28 13.16
CA GLY A 534 27.57 22.03 11.75
C GLY A 534 26.63 22.84 10.82
N GLU A 535 26.83 22.61 9.54
CA GLU A 535 26.06 23.24 8.46
C GLU A 535 25.40 22.17 7.61
N TYR A 536 24.15 22.40 7.20
CA TYR A 536 23.28 21.40 6.61
C TYR A 536 22.75 21.85 5.24
N ALA A 537 22.81 20.96 4.27
CA ALA A 537 22.13 21.13 2.98
C ALA A 537 20.67 20.66 3.14
N ILE A 538 19.80 21.58 3.49
CA ILE A 538 18.38 21.30 3.71
C ILE A 538 17.59 21.59 2.45
N GLY A 539 17.06 20.55 1.85
CA GLY A 539 16.22 20.64 0.65
C GLY A 539 14.93 19.84 0.81
N TYR A 540 14.34 19.48 -0.31
CA TYR A 540 13.06 18.80 -0.37
C TYR A 540 13.25 17.37 -0.87
N GLN A 541 12.41 16.48 -0.36
CA GLN A 541 12.23 15.14 -0.89
C GLN A 541 10.80 14.97 -1.38
N TYR A 542 10.65 14.37 -2.56
CA TYR A 542 9.35 14.04 -3.09
C TYR A 542 8.79 12.81 -2.37
N THR A 543 7.66 12.98 -1.70
CA THR A 543 7.11 12.03 -0.75
C THR A 543 5.73 11.56 -1.18
N TRP A 544 5.53 10.24 -1.14
CA TRP A 544 4.26 9.56 -1.40
C TRP A 544 3.66 9.03 -0.10
N VAL A 545 2.36 9.06 0.00
CA VAL A 545 1.60 8.40 1.08
C VAL A 545 1.17 7.01 0.60
N LEU A 546 1.33 5.99 1.44
CA LEU A 546 0.83 4.65 1.14
C LEU A 546 -0.59 4.45 1.65
N LYS A 547 -1.37 3.59 0.96
CA LYS A 547 -2.75 3.23 1.33
C LYS A 547 -2.91 2.55 2.69
N GLN A 548 -1.82 2.18 3.34
CA GLN A 548 -1.82 1.48 4.62
C GLN A 548 -2.14 2.46 5.76
N GLU A 549 -3.43 2.60 6.04
CA GLU A 549 -3.91 3.38 7.19
C GLU A 549 -3.75 2.58 8.49
N PRO A 550 -3.37 3.20 9.62
CA PRO A 550 -3.28 2.54 10.91
C PRO A 550 -4.60 1.90 11.35
N SER A 551 -5.72 2.58 11.13
CA SER A 551 -7.06 2.09 11.45
C SER A 551 -7.45 0.83 10.68
N LYS A 552 -6.93 0.65 9.46
CA LYS A 552 -7.15 -0.55 8.63
C LYS A 552 -6.14 -1.65 8.90
N ALA A 553 -5.02 -1.34 9.55
CA ALA A 553 -4.01 -2.30 9.95
C ALA A 553 -4.27 -2.91 11.33
N MET A 554 -5.13 -2.27 12.14
CA MET A 554 -5.52 -2.79 13.44
C MET A 554 -6.45 -3.98 13.28
N SER A 555 -6.17 -5.04 13.99
CA SER A 555 -7.03 -6.21 14.10
C SER A 555 -7.33 -6.50 15.57
N ALA A 556 -8.58 -6.84 15.85
CA ALA A 556 -8.99 -7.38 17.13
C ALA A 556 -9.35 -8.84 16.97
N VAL A 557 -9.00 -9.66 17.92
CA VAL A 557 -9.21 -11.11 17.90
C VAL A 557 -10.13 -11.50 19.04
N ALA A 558 -11.15 -12.29 18.71
CA ALA A 558 -11.97 -12.98 19.72
C ALA A 558 -11.70 -14.49 19.62
N THR A 559 -11.80 -15.16 20.74
CA THR A 559 -11.54 -16.60 20.86
C THR A 559 -12.65 -17.48 20.27
N SER A 560 -13.71 -16.90 19.73
CA SER A 560 -14.97 -17.57 19.41
C SER A 560 -14.99 -18.39 18.12
N LYS A 561 -13.99 -18.26 17.23
CA LYS A 561 -13.95 -18.97 15.96
C LYS A 561 -12.69 -19.80 15.81
N THR A 562 -12.88 -21.08 15.89
CA THR A 562 -11.86 -22.08 15.61
C THR A 562 -12.25 -22.91 14.38
N THR A 563 -11.27 -23.55 13.75
CA THR A 563 -11.53 -24.63 12.80
C THR A 563 -12.08 -25.84 13.57
N TRP A 564 -12.61 -26.82 12.84
CA TRP A 564 -13.07 -28.07 13.44
C TRP A 564 -11.96 -28.89 14.13
N TYR A 565 -10.70 -28.48 14.02
CA TYR A 565 -9.55 -28.99 14.77
C TYR A 565 -9.18 -28.12 15.98
N ASP A 566 -10.06 -27.24 16.45
CA ASP A 566 -9.81 -26.28 17.52
C ASP A 566 -8.61 -25.34 17.27
N GLN A 567 -8.31 -25.08 16.00
CA GLN A 567 -7.26 -24.14 15.64
C GLN A 567 -7.84 -22.79 15.26
N PRO A 568 -7.14 -21.69 15.59
CA PRO A 568 -7.55 -20.35 15.16
C PRO A 568 -7.68 -20.26 13.63
N VAL A 569 -8.72 -19.59 13.17
CA VAL A 569 -9.02 -19.45 11.75
C VAL A 569 -8.01 -18.52 11.07
N LYS A 570 -7.53 -18.90 9.89
CA LYS A 570 -6.61 -18.04 9.11
C LYS A 570 -7.34 -16.84 8.51
N SER A 571 -6.72 -15.66 8.58
CA SER A 571 -7.30 -14.38 8.15
C SER A 571 -7.77 -14.34 6.69
N HIS A 572 -7.19 -15.14 5.79
CA HIS A 572 -7.56 -15.15 4.38
C HIS A 572 -8.83 -15.91 4.05
N LEU A 573 -9.32 -16.80 4.96
CA LEU A 573 -10.54 -17.56 4.76
C LEU A 573 -11.81 -16.69 4.81
N PHE A 574 -11.74 -15.56 5.51
CA PHE A 574 -12.87 -14.64 5.68
C PHE A 574 -12.81 -13.38 4.85
N GLY A 575 -11.98 -13.32 3.83
CA GLY A 575 -11.89 -12.20 2.91
C GLY A 575 -11.59 -10.85 3.57
N LYS A 576 -10.66 -10.11 3.05
CA LYS A 576 -10.22 -8.80 3.55
C LYS A 576 -11.34 -7.75 3.63
N LYS A 577 -12.51 -8.01 3.05
CA LYS A 577 -13.60 -7.03 2.91
C LYS A 577 -14.46 -6.86 4.15
N SER A 578 -14.61 -7.89 4.98
CA SER A 578 -15.46 -7.83 6.19
C SER A 578 -14.78 -7.27 7.43
N MET A 579 -13.52 -6.82 7.32
CA MET A 579 -12.56 -6.83 8.41
C MET A 579 -11.99 -5.47 8.73
N ARG A 580 -12.77 -4.44 8.55
CA ARG A 580 -12.19 -3.10 8.72
C ARG A 580 -11.89 -2.74 10.16
N HIS A 581 -12.60 -3.34 11.12
CA HIS A 581 -12.44 -2.98 12.54
C HIS A 581 -12.38 -4.18 13.49
N TYR A 582 -12.97 -5.32 13.13
CA TYR A 582 -12.98 -6.51 13.98
C TYR A 582 -12.61 -7.73 13.15
N SER A 583 -11.53 -8.34 13.49
CA SER A 583 -11.07 -9.58 12.88
C SER A 583 -11.24 -10.70 13.89
N ASP A 584 -12.01 -11.71 13.53
CA ASP A 584 -12.03 -12.98 14.27
C ASP A 584 -10.74 -13.79 14.06
N ASN A 585 -9.69 -13.15 13.55
CA ASN A 585 -8.45 -13.83 13.23
C ASN A 585 -7.45 -13.65 14.37
N PRO A 586 -6.72 -14.72 14.71
CA PRO A 586 -5.70 -14.65 15.72
C PRO A 586 -4.59 -13.65 15.34
N ILE A 587 -4.13 -12.91 16.30
CA ILE A 587 -2.92 -12.10 16.18
C ILE A 587 -1.74 -13.07 16.12
N LYS A 588 -0.87 -12.87 15.14
CA LYS A 588 0.39 -13.60 15.04
C LYS A 588 1.49 -12.77 15.66
N PHE A 589 2.27 -13.38 16.53
CA PHE A 589 3.55 -12.81 16.91
C PHE A 589 4.48 -12.85 15.71
N GLY A 590 5.00 -11.69 15.33
CA GLY A 590 6.10 -11.59 14.38
C GLY A 590 7.40 -12.05 15.01
N GLU A 591 8.45 -12.16 14.20
CA GLU A 591 9.77 -12.55 14.65
C GLU A 591 10.31 -11.59 15.73
N TYR A 592 10.23 -10.30 15.50
CA TYR A 592 10.69 -9.29 16.46
C TYR A 592 9.83 -9.19 17.71
N ASP A 593 8.50 -9.37 17.60
CA ASP A 593 7.62 -9.46 18.76
C ASP A 593 8.01 -10.62 19.65
N THR A 594 8.34 -11.77 19.05
CA THR A 594 8.83 -12.96 19.75
C THR A 594 10.14 -12.68 20.48
N TYR A 595 11.10 -12.04 19.84
CA TYR A 595 12.40 -11.70 20.46
C TYR A 595 12.23 -10.71 21.61
N ASN A 596 11.41 -9.68 21.43
CA ASN A 596 11.13 -8.72 22.50
C ASN A 596 10.42 -9.37 23.68
N PHE A 597 9.48 -10.27 23.42
CA PHE A 597 8.77 -11.00 24.45
C PHE A 597 9.71 -11.94 25.23
N LEU A 598 10.55 -12.68 24.51
CA LEU A 598 11.58 -13.54 25.11
C LEU A 598 12.56 -12.74 25.99
N ALA A 599 13.01 -11.57 25.51
CA ALA A 599 13.90 -10.69 26.25
C ALA A 599 13.25 -10.10 27.52
N GLY A 600 11.96 -9.79 27.46
CA GLY A 600 11.22 -9.16 28.56
C GLY A 600 10.79 -10.14 29.64
N VAL A 601 10.30 -11.31 29.28
CA VAL A 601 9.69 -12.26 30.24
C VAL A 601 10.48 -13.55 30.44
N GLY A 602 11.48 -13.80 29.61
CA GLY A 602 12.31 -14.99 29.64
C GLY A 602 11.68 -16.22 28.98
N ILE A 603 12.54 -17.19 28.68
CA ILE A 603 12.17 -18.37 27.89
C ILE A 603 11.11 -19.26 28.57
N GLN A 604 11.16 -19.36 29.91
CA GLN A 604 10.21 -20.19 30.64
C GLN A 604 8.78 -19.63 30.58
N ALA A 605 8.61 -18.32 30.80
CA ALA A 605 7.33 -17.67 30.72
C ALA A 605 6.80 -17.66 29.28
N PHE A 606 7.68 -17.39 28.29
CA PHE A 606 7.33 -17.46 26.89
C PHE A 606 6.88 -18.87 26.46
N SER A 607 7.61 -19.90 26.88
CA SER A 607 7.25 -21.30 26.61
C SER A 607 5.90 -21.66 27.20
N LYS A 608 5.63 -21.24 28.44
CA LYS A 608 4.32 -21.46 29.08
C LYS A 608 3.20 -20.75 28.29
N ILE A 609 3.37 -19.47 27.95
CA ILE A 609 2.37 -18.72 27.19
C ILE A 609 2.12 -19.36 25.84
N THR A 610 3.15 -19.69 25.08
CA THR A 610 2.99 -20.33 23.76
C THR A 610 2.42 -21.74 23.86
N THR A 611 2.60 -22.41 24.97
CA THR A 611 2.04 -23.76 25.22
C THR A 611 0.57 -23.68 25.61
N TYR A 612 0.19 -22.76 26.51
CA TYR A 612 -1.17 -22.67 27.02
C TYR A 612 -2.13 -21.89 26.15
N PHE A 613 -1.65 -20.91 25.41
CA PHE A 613 -2.47 -20.07 24.52
C PHE A 613 -2.42 -20.50 23.05
N ARG A 614 -2.36 -21.76 22.77
CA ARG A 614 -2.31 -22.28 21.38
C ARG A 614 -3.63 -22.24 20.64
N GLY A 615 -4.69 -21.72 21.23
CA GLY A 615 -6.00 -21.68 20.64
C GLY A 615 -6.84 -22.93 20.93
N SER A 616 -6.55 -23.65 21.99
CA SER A 616 -7.47 -24.63 22.56
C SER A 616 -8.55 -23.89 23.32
N GLN A 617 -9.76 -23.89 22.79
CA GLN A 617 -10.92 -23.24 23.41
C GLN A 617 -11.22 -23.80 24.80
N TYR A 618 -10.94 -25.07 25.02
CA TYR A 618 -11.09 -25.71 26.34
C TYR A 618 -10.12 -25.13 27.36
N GLU A 619 -8.86 -24.97 27.02
CA GLU A 619 -7.82 -24.42 27.87
C GLU A 619 -8.08 -22.95 28.17
N GLU A 620 -8.44 -22.16 27.15
CA GLU A 620 -8.80 -20.75 27.30
C GLU A 620 -10.01 -20.58 28.21
N ASN A 621 -11.07 -21.35 28.03
CA ASN A 621 -12.24 -21.31 28.89
C ASN A 621 -11.92 -21.75 30.33
N SER A 622 -11.06 -22.73 30.51
CA SER A 622 -10.63 -23.18 31.83
C SER A 622 -9.82 -22.12 32.55
N ILE A 623 -8.90 -21.44 31.85
CA ILE A 623 -8.14 -20.31 32.39
C ILE A 623 -9.07 -19.15 32.75
N LEU A 624 -10.01 -18.81 31.86
CA LEU A 624 -10.99 -17.75 32.10
C LEU A 624 -11.87 -18.08 33.30
N MET A 625 -12.38 -19.30 33.42
CA MET A 625 -13.20 -19.73 34.54
C MET A 625 -12.41 -19.77 35.84
N SER A 626 -11.16 -20.17 35.84
CA SER A 626 -10.29 -20.09 37.01
C SER A 626 -10.09 -18.67 37.46
N HIS A 627 -9.87 -17.74 36.51
CA HIS A 627 -9.73 -16.32 36.81
C HIS A 627 -11.03 -15.70 37.34
N LEU A 628 -12.17 -16.02 36.75
CA LEU A 628 -13.48 -15.53 37.19
C LEU A 628 -13.87 -16.05 38.57
N ASN A 629 -13.37 -17.19 38.99
CA ASN A 629 -13.63 -17.80 40.28
C ASN A 629 -12.52 -17.52 41.32
N ASP A 630 -11.59 -16.62 41.02
CA ASP A 630 -10.41 -16.30 41.87
C ASP A 630 -9.58 -17.53 42.26
N MET A 631 -9.59 -18.54 41.40
CA MET A 631 -8.82 -19.79 41.60
C MET A 631 -7.43 -19.66 40.97
N ALA A 632 -6.46 -20.32 41.57
CA ALA A 632 -5.15 -20.47 40.95
C ALA A 632 -5.28 -21.27 39.64
N ILE A 633 -4.60 -20.80 38.59
CA ILE A 633 -4.57 -21.50 37.31
C ILE A 633 -3.72 -22.76 37.45
N ASP A 634 -4.35 -23.93 37.41
CA ASP A 634 -3.65 -25.21 37.47
C ASP A 634 -3.14 -25.59 36.07
N THR A 635 -1.90 -25.25 35.81
CA THR A 635 -1.24 -25.52 34.52
C THR A 635 -0.86 -26.98 34.31
N SER A 636 -0.99 -27.84 35.33
CA SER A 636 -0.65 -29.27 35.20
C SER A 636 -1.66 -30.05 34.36
N LYS A 637 -2.87 -29.52 34.20
CA LYS A 637 -3.96 -30.14 33.44
C LYS A 637 -3.95 -29.82 31.94
N TYR A 638 -3.09 -28.90 31.48
CA TYR A 638 -3.05 -28.43 30.10
C TYR A 638 -2.04 -29.19 29.25
N ASN A 639 -2.28 -30.47 29.05
CA ASN A 639 -1.42 -31.36 28.24
C ASN A 639 -2.03 -31.75 26.89
N GLN A 640 -3.12 -31.13 26.48
CA GLN A 640 -3.74 -31.38 25.18
C GLN A 640 -3.09 -30.50 24.09
N PHE A 641 -2.51 -31.13 23.11
CA PHE A 641 -1.90 -30.47 21.97
C PHE A 641 -2.64 -30.84 20.68
N PRO A 642 -3.73 -30.16 20.33
CA PRO A 642 -4.55 -30.54 19.17
C PRO A 642 -3.75 -30.66 17.88
N GLN A 643 -2.71 -29.83 17.72
CA GLN A 643 -1.82 -29.87 16.56
C GLN A 643 -0.95 -31.12 16.54
N LEU A 644 -0.45 -31.54 17.70
CA LEU A 644 0.31 -32.77 17.83
C LEU A 644 -0.58 -33.99 17.63
N ASP A 645 -1.80 -33.96 18.16
CA ASP A 645 -2.75 -35.02 17.97
C ASP A 645 -3.21 -35.15 16.52
N ASN A 646 -3.36 -34.02 15.83
CA ASN A 646 -3.60 -34.05 14.39
C ASN A 646 -2.41 -34.61 13.63
N LEU A 647 -1.18 -34.25 13.98
CA LEU A 647 0.00 -34.84 13.38
C LEU A 647 0.08 -36.35 13.65
N LYS A 648 -0.14 -36.76 14.89
CA LYS A 648 -0.23 -38.21 15.26
C LYS A 648 -1.28 -38.94 14.43
N ASN A 649 -2.47 -38.33 14.23
CA ASN A 649 -3.53 -38.92 13.44
C ASN A 649 -3.13 -39.05 11.97
N VAL A 650 -2.54 -38.01 11.38
CA VAL A 650 -2.04 -38.03 10.00
C VAL A 650 -0.98 -39.13 9.83
N LEU A 651 0.00 -39.17 10.74
CA LEU A 651 1.04 -40.21 10.72
C LEU A 651 0.45 -41.62 10.90
N LYS A 652 -0.55 -41.74 11.78
CA LYS A 652 -1.26 -43.02 11.98
C LYS A 652 -1.99 -43.49 10.70
N PHE A 653 -2.58 -42.56 9.92
CA PHE A 653 -3.13 -42.86 8.60
C PHE A 653 -2.04 -43.32 7.61
N MET A 654 -0.81 -42.86 7.77
CA MET A 654 0.34 -43.30 6.97
C MET A 654 0.98 -44.59 7.50
N GLY A 655 0.42 -45.24 8.55
CA GLY A 655 0.98 -46.40 9.17
C GLY A 655 2.12 -46.14 10.16
N ILE A 656 2.40 -44.89 10.49
CA ILE A 656 3.46 -44.48 11.38
C ILE A 656 2.88 -44.23 12.79
N LYS A 657 3.41 -44.87 13.81
CA LYS A 657 3.02 -44.65 15.21
C LYS A 657 4.06 -43.78 15.92
N MET A 658 3.67 -42.60 16.38
CA MET A 658 4.47 -41.82 17.29
C MET A 658 4.35 -42.30 18.72
N ALA A 659 5.45 -42.64 19.36
CA ALA A 659 5.47 -42.97 20.78
C ALA A 659 5.65 -41.67 21.61
N PRO A 660 4.75 -41.40 22.59
CA PRO A 660 4.83 -40.18 23.40
C PRO A 660 6.13 -40.01 24.18
N GLU A 661 6.76 -41.10 24.53
CA GLU A 661 7.98 -41.17 25.32
C GLU A 661 9.21 -40.66 24.56
N MET A 662 9.19 -40.69 23.22
CA MET A 662 10.29 -40.14 22.38
C MET A 662 10.31 -38.59 22.30
N PHE A 663 9.26 -37.95 22.75
CA PHE A 663 9.10 -36.50 22.65
C PHE A 663 8.87 -35.82 24.01
N SER A 664 9.44 -36.39 25.08
CA SER A 664 9.46 -35.69 26.33
C SER A 664 10.49 -34.54 26.24
N TYR A 665 9.99 -33.42 26.28
CA TYR A 665 10.40 -32.11 25.98
C TYR A 665 11.52 -31.53 26.84
N ASN A 666 12.72 -31.88 26.56
CA ASN A 666 13.87 -30.98 26.72
C ASN A 666 14.95 -31.49 25.77
N THR A 667 14.75 -31.27 24.49
CA THR A 667 15.67 -31.77 23.49
C THR A 667 17.11 -31.24 23.66
N ALA A 668 17.27 -30.01 24.16
CA ALA A 668 18.62 -29.53 24.51
C ALA A 668 19.12 -30.10 25.84
N GLY A 669 18.34 -30.06 26.92
CA GLY A 669 18.78 -30.55 28.23
C GLY A 669 18.83 -32.07 28.33
N ARG A 670 18.00 -32.83 27.59
CA ARG A 670 18.05 -34.30 27.59
C ARG A 670 19.07 -34.88 26.64
N PHE A 671 19.43 -34.19 25.58
CA PHE A 671 20.58 -34.58 24.77
C PHE A 671 21.87 -34.56 25.65
N ASP A 672 21.99 -33.51 26.47
CA ASP A 672 23.08 -33.40 27.44
C ASP A 672 22.94 -34.41 28.58
N GLU A 673 21.73 -34.74 29.04
CA GLU A 673 21.50 -35.80 30.03
C GLU A 673 21.75 -37.20 29.46
N ILE A 674 21.27 -37.51 28.28
CA ILE A 674 21.57 -38.79 27.62
C ILE A 674 23.04 -38.89 27.34
N PHE A 675 23.68 -37.83 26.90
CA PHE A 675 25.10 -37.74 26.68
C PHE A 675 25.88 -37.92 28.00
N SER A 676 25.49 -37.23 29.08
CA SER A 676 26.08 -37.32 30.40
C SER A 676 25.92 -38.73 31.01
N VAL A 677 24.76 -39.35 30.82
CA VAL A 677 24.49 -40.74 31.28
C VAL A 677 25.32 -41.75 30.48
N MET A 678 25.44 -41.56 29.17
CA MET A 678 26.29 -42.40 28.32
C MET A 678 27.76 -42.25 28.71
N MET A 679 28.18 -41.01 28.95
CA MET A 679 29.57 -40.70 29.38
C MET A 679 29.88 -41.23 30.78
N ALA A 680 28.97 -41.05 31.75
CA ALA A 680 29.18 -41.51 33.14
C ALA A 680 29.19 -43.00 33.28
N ASN A 681 28.43 -43.75 32.49
CA ASN A 681 28.32 -45.21 32.60
C ASN A 681 29.40 -45.97 31.84
N ASN A 682 30.09 -45.38 30.87
CA ASN A 682 31.02 -46.11 29.98
C ASN A 682 32.40 -45.51 29.82
N GLN A 683 32.74 -44.43 30.50
CA GLN A 683 34.05 -43.73 30.41
C GLN A 683 34.50 -43.42 28.97
N VAL A 684 33.59 -43.18 28.07
CA VAL A 684 33.89 -42.90 26.66
C VAL A 684 33.88 -41.41 26.43
N ASP A 685 35.02 -40.88 26.01
CA ASP A 685 35.13 -39.46 25.64
C ASP A 685 34.75 -39.29 24.16
N ILE A 686 33.60 -38.67 23.92
CA ILE A 686 33.03 -38.46 22.58
C ILE A 686 32.74 -36.98 22.35
N SER A 687 33.27 -36.44 21.27
CA SER A 687 32.95 -35.08 20.85
C SER A 687 31.54 -34.98 20.24
N ILE A 688 30.91 -33.81 20.28
CA ILE A 688 29.56 -33.59 19.66
C ILE A 688 29.55 -33.92 18.16
N PRO A 689 30.55 -33.54 17.34
CA PRO A 689 30.64 -33.96 15.95
C PRO A 689 30.68 -35.47 15.76
N ASP A 690 31.46 -36.17 16.59
CA ASP A 690 31.57 -37.61 16.52
C ASP A 690 30.28 -38.31 16.87
N LEU A 691 29.59 -37.84 17.91
CA LEU A 691 28.26 -38.35 18.28
C LEU A 691 27.26 -38.22 17.17
N ARG A 692 27.26 -37.12 16.44
CA ARG A 692 26.35 -36.91 15.27
C ARG A 692 26.61 -37.97 14.19
N HIS A 693 27.87 -38.24 13.86
CA HIS A 693 28.24 -39.26 12.88
C HIS A 693 27.93 -40.68 13.38
N ILE A 694 28.10 -40.92 14.68
CA ILE A 694 27.77 -42.21 15.31
C ILE A 694 26.28 -42.50 15.23
N LEU A 695 25.41 -41.50 15.46
CA LEU A 695 23.96 -41.66 15.33
C LEU A 695 23.53 -41.91 13.88
N ILE A 696 24.21 -41.28 12.91
CA ILE A 696 23.99 -41.53 11.51
C ILE A 696 24.44 -42.95 11.13
N LEU A 697 25.61 -43.38 11.60
CA LEU A 697 26.06 -44.74 11.41
C LEU A 697 25.12 -45.77 12.01
N ASN A 698 24.51 -45.49 13.17
CA ASN A 698 23.55 -46.37 13.79
C ASN A 698 22.28 -46.52 12.91
N SER A 699 21.81 -45.47 12.27
CA SER A 699 20.65 -45.57 11.36
C SER A 699 20.97 -46.43 10.13
N TYR A 700 22.18 -46.29 9.56
CA TYR A 700 22.65 -47.15 8.46
C TYR A 700 22.84 -48.60 8.90
N TYR A 701 23.31 -48.80 10.14
CA TYR A 701 23.49 -50.13 10.70
C TYR A 701 22.17 -50.89 10.87
N LEU A 702 21.17 -50.22 11.41
CA LEU A 702 19.82 -50.78 11.56
C LEU A 702 19.18 -51.12 10.20
N GLN A 703 19.31 -50.24 9.22
CA GLN A 703 18.85 -50.49 7.85
C GLN A 703 19.57 -51.67 7.22
N TYR A 704 20.87 -51.73 7.35
CA TYR A 704 21.70 -52.81 6.83
C TYR A 704 21.37 -54.16 7.50
N GLN A 705 20.99 -54.13 8.79
CA GLN A 705 20.53 -55.28 9.55
C GLN A 705 19.20 -55.80 9.07
N GLU A 706 18.24 -54.94 8.76
CA GLU A 706 16.93 -55.30 8.23
C GLU A 706 17.03 -55.93 6.84
N GLU A 707 17.89 -55.39 6.00
CA GLU A 707 18.06 -55.88 4.61
C GLU A 707 18.70 -57.29 4.56
N ARG A 708 19.63 -57.64 5.45
CA ARG A 708 20.37 -58.90 5.40
C ARG A 708 19.88 -60.01 6.33
N ARG A 709 18.90 -59.77 7.18
CA ARG A 709 18.28 -60.75 8.08
C ARG A 709 19.24 -61.72 8.79
N GLY A 710 20.39 -61.27 9.33
CA GLY A 710 21.36 -62.12 9.98
C GLY A 710 22.34 -61.41 10.84
N VAL A 711 23.37 -62.14 11.33
CA VAL A 711 24.47 -61.55 12.09
C VAL A 711 25.29 -60.71 11.11
N ILE A 712 25.46 -59.40 11.47
CA ILE A 712 26.23 -58.47 10.65
C ILE A 712 27.69 -58.66 10.89
N ASP A 713 28.48 -58.87 9.83
CA ASP A 713 29.93 -58.67 9.88
C ASP A 713 30.21 -57.15 9.86
N LEU A 714 30.85 -56.72 10.94
CA LEU A 714 31.19 -55.28 11.11
C LEU A 714 32.21 -54.79 10.06
N ASN A 715 33.04 -55.66 9.52
CA ASN A 715 33.96 -55.30 8.43
C ASN A 715 33.20 -55.07 7.11
N ASP A 716 32.21 -55.92 6.81
CA ASP A 716 31.39 -55.75 5.63
C ASP A 716 30.55 -54.46 5.74
N PHE A 717 30.06 -54.18 6.95
CA PHE A 717 29.33 -52.92 7.19
C PHE A 717 30.24 -51.72 7.01
N PHE A 718 31.48 -51.77 7.47
CA PHE A 718 32.45 -50.71 7.27
C PHE A 718 32.72 -50.45 5.77
N GLN A 719 32.92 -51.51 4.98
CA GLN A 719 33.08 -51.37 3.54
C GLN A 719 31.81 -50.80 2.84
N PHE A 720 30.65 -51.17 3.30
CA PHE A 720 29.40 -50.58 2.87
C PHE A 720 29.36 -49.07 3.15
N ILE A 721 29.69 -48.64 4.36
CA ILE A 721 29.71 -47.21 4.73
C ILE A 721 30.73 -46.42 3.92
N LEU A 722 31.91 -46.98 3.66
CA LEU A 722 32.92 -46.35 2.78
C LEU A 722 32.42 -46.18 1.35
N GLY A 723 31.54 -47.05 0.88
CA GLY A 723 30.86 -46.93 -0.42
C GLY A 723 29.76 -45.85 -0.46
N THR A 724 29.35 -45.33 0.70
CA THR A 724 28.37 -44.23 0.79
C THR A 724 29.10 -42.88 0.66
N LYS A 725 28.35 -41.80 0.33
CA LYS A 725 28.91 -40.43 0.32
C LYS A 725 29.01 -39.80 1.72
N LEU A 726 28.74 -40.55 2.78
CA LEU A 726 28.63 -40.00 4.13
C LEU A 726 29.95 -39.37 4.60
N PHE A 727 31.06 -39.99 4.26
CA PHE A 727 32.41 -39.56 4.69
C PHE A 727 33.31 -39.09 3.52
N GLU A 728 32.75 -38.76 2.37
CA GLU A 728 33.48 -38.36 1.15
C GLU A 728 34.49 -37.22 1.36
N HIS A 729 34.24 -36.36 2.34
CA HIS A 729 35.05 -35.17 2.62
C HIS A 729 35.85 -35.26 3.93
N TYR A 730 35.87 -36.42 4.57
CA TYR A 730 36.58 -36.59 5.84
C TYR A 730 37.85 -37.42 5.66
N PRO A 731 38.96 -37.11 6.41
CA PRO A 731 40.15 -37.92 6.42
C PRO A 731 39.87 -39.34 6.94
N MET A 732 40.57 -40.34 6.39
CA MET A 732 40.33 -41.73 6.73
C MET A 732 40.57 -42.02 8.22
N ASP A 733 41.55 -41.37 8.82
CA ASP A 733 41.82 -41.49 10.26
C ASP A 733 40.63 -41.03 11.13
N TYR A 734 39.90 -40.02 10.66
CA TYR A 734 38.69 -39.57 11.33
C TYR A 734 37.55 -40.59 11.17
N VAL A 735 37.38 -41.14 9.98
CA VAL A 735 36.34 -42.15 9.71
C VAL A 735 36.60 -43.39 10.56
N ASP A 736 37.84 -43.86 10.65
CA ASP A 736 38.24 -44.98 11.51
C ASP A 736 37.99 -44.69 12.99
N HIS A 737 38.29 -43.49 13.44
CA HIS A 737 38.03 -43.05 14.81
C HIS A 737 36.55 -43.12 15.14
N VAL A 738 35.69 -42.48 14.33
CA VAL A 738 34.23 -42.45 14.52
C VAL A 738 33.63 -43.84 14.43
N TYR A 739 34.11 -44.69 13.50
CA TYR A 739 33.64 -46.06 13.35
C TYR A 739 33.97 -46.95 14.54
N ARG A 740 35.20 -46.85 15.10
CA ARG A 740 35.60 -47.56 16.34
C ARG A 740 34.72 -47.17 17.52
N LYS A 741 34.48 -45.86 17.68
CA LYS A 741 33.58 -45.34 18.71
C LYS A 741 32.13 -45.81 18.50
N PHE A 742 31.67 -45.91 17.28
CA PHE A 742 30.37 -46.49 16.95
C PHE A 742 30.29 -47.97 17.41
N ILE A 743 31.29 -48.79 17.10
CA ILE A 743 31.32 -50.20 17.51
C ILE A 743 31.25 -50.32 19.02
N GLU A 744 32.02 -49.54 19.76
CA GLU A 744 32.01 -49.51 21.23
C GLU A 744 30.61 -49.18 21.80
N LEU A 745 29.83 -48.40 21.10
CA LEU A 745 28.54 -47.93 21.53
C LEU A 745 27.34 -48.79 21.04
N ILE A 746 27.53 -49.69 20.09
CA ILE A 746 26.45 -50.57 19.59
C ILE A 746 25.66 -51.25 20.72
N PRO A 747 26.28 -51.81 21.78
CA PRO A 747 25.54 -52.46 22.87
C PRO A 747 24.56 -51.51 23.60
N ILE A 748 24.97 -50.24 23.70
CA ILE A 748 24.18 -49.19 24.35
C ILE A 748 23.10 -48.65 23.40
N LEU A 749 23.46 -48.43 22.16
CA LEU A 749 22.53 -47.95 21.11
C LEU A 749 21.42 -48.94 20.84
N ASN A 750 21.70 -50.26 20.95
CA ASN A 750 20.70 -51.33 20.85
C ASN A 750 19.75 -51.40 22.05
N GLN A 751 20.16 -50.89 23.23
CA GLN A 751 19.26 -50.77 24.39
C GLN A 751 18.34 -49.53 24.29
N ILE A 752 18.78 -48.50 23.61
CA ILE A 752 17.99 -47.35 23.29
C ILE A 752 17.13 -47.74 22.07
N LYS A 753 15.94 -48.29 22.29
CA LYS A 753 14.98 -48.57 21.21
C LYS A 753 14.62 -47.28 20.52
N ILE A 754 15.39 -46.86 19.52
CA ILE A 754 15.04 -45.82 18.58
C ILE A 754 14.05 -46.48 17.62
N TYR A 755 12.76 -46.40 17.96
CA TYR A 755 11.71 -46.79 17.03
C TYR A 755 11.69 -45.77 15.88
N GLN A 756 12.02 -46.21 14.67
CA GLN A 756 11.76 -45.46 13.43
C GLN A 756 10.32 -45.07 13.29
#